data_221dde010027f91d31cbd325878c0fd1
#
_entry.id   221dde010027f91d31cbd325878c0fd1
#
_cell.length_a   1.000
_cell.length_b   1.000
_cell.length_c   1.000
_cell.angle_alpha   90.00
_cell.angle_beta   90.00
_cell.angle_gamma   90.00
#
_symmetry.space_group_name_H-M   'P 1'
#
loop_
_entity.id
_entity.type
_entity.pdbx_description
1 polymer ?
#
loop_
_entity_poly.entity_id
_entity_poly.type
_entity_poly.pdbx_seq_one_letter_code
_entity_poly.pdbx_strand_id
1 'polypeptide(L)'
;MTTMPPVSLETAEAIKAAVRLGLESLRAEPPQRLGDWAQEHFKLAGESSHQKGAWVAWGFQVGIMDFMSDDQIEELDVMKAKRVGYTKMVTAFVCYNIAHRRRKQALWQPTDDDRDSYVKSEIDPLLDPQTGVQAINKARKRGKANEETIKFKPFRDSVLHLLGGKAARAYRRITLAVSILDEISKFDRSIEKAGPPRGLARGRLEGAPYPKLVCGSTPLLKGLCHIEDAANEAEGLVRYHIDCPHCGADHPLAWGGKNVAHGFKWERGKPETVHHVCPHCRASITQADYMPGGTPLQGAWVCERTGKRYGIDRVWRDNKGMPCKPPRTLAVHVWTAYSPQRSWVGIVDEFEKALIALEKGEVGPMQLFVNETLGETWELAGERTDEHALQARAEDYKLCTVPVGGLYLTAAVDVQRNRWEVTVYAWGRGMESWVVDVVVIEGNPAVDEEWDALTLQLQRRYVQDWHGGSLGISATSIDSSDQTQAVYNWVSKVQHLLPNVRAIKGDGAEGVPILGPSSFQDIDWRGRKKKHGVKLWRVGVDTAKDLLLGQLGILEPGPGYVHFSNELPREFYEQLTAEQRVLAKVNGKESYRWIKRRPRNEQLDNRNYNIHAAMAQGLHKYTDAQWSRLEAQVQPPADLFSLPAAQPISAASYQINSKKPQHANTRPRATSHADDGWGFDRRD
;
A
#
# COMPACT_ATOMS: atom_id res chain seq x y z
N MET A 1 57.25 -59.64 16.32
CA MET A 1 56.36 -58.91 15.36
C MET A 1 55.50 -59.95 14.68
N THR A 2 54.30 -60.13 15.14
CA THR A 2 53.32 -61.07 14.54
C THR A 2 52.71 -60.37 13.33
N THR A 3 53.08 -60.79 12.15
CA THR A 3 52.48 -60.32 10.90
C THR A 3 51.01 -60.73 10.85
N MET A 4 50.10 -59.79 10.78
CA MET A 4 48.70 -60.09 10.53
C MET A 4 48.58 -60.84 9.17
N PRO A 5 47.71 -61.84 9.12
CA PRO A 5 47.47 -62.55 7.82
C PRO A 5 46.83 -61.54 6.84
N PRO A 6 47.13 -61.65 5.54
CA PRO A 6 46.58 -60.81 4.51
C PRO A 6 45.04 -60.95 4.49
N VAL A 7 44.33 -59.81 4.54
CA VAL A 7 42.88 -59.79 4.44
C VAL A 7 42.49 -60.33 3.03
N SER A 8 41.56 -61.28 2.97
CA SER A 8 41.11 -61.84 1.70
C SER A 8 40.38 -60.71 0.90
N LEU A 9 40.41 -60.79 -0.42
CA LEU A 9 39.75 -59.90 -1.33
C LEU A 9 38.24 -59.79 -1.00
N GLU A 10 37.61 -60.89 -0.63
CA GLU A 10 36.18 -60.98 -0.26
C GLU A 10 35.90 -60.27 1.05
N THR A 11 36.78 -60.37 2.03
CA THR A 11 36.66 -59.60 3.31
C THR A 11 36.90 -58.13 3.09
N ALA A 12 37.81 -57.73 2.21
CA ALA A 12 38.08 -56.35 1.88
C ALA A 12 36.85 -55.65 1.18
N GLU A 13 36.19 -56.39 0.28
CA GLU A 13 34.98 -55.92 -0.39
C GLU A 13 33.78 -55.84 0.58
N ALA A 14 33.63 -56.81 1.49
CA ALA A 14 32.62 -56.76 2.54
C ALA A 14 32.81 -55.55 3.49
N ILE A 15 34.05 -55.26 3.87
CA ILE A 15 34.39 -54.08 4.68
C ILE A 15 34.08 -52.79 3.91
N LYS A 16 34.46 -52.69 2.63
CA LYS A 16 34.12 -51.54 1.81
C LYS A 16 32.60 -51.34 1.68
N ALA A 17 31.85 -52.41 1.49
CA ALA A 17 30.39 -52.36 1.44
C ALA A 17 29.77 -51.88 2.76
N ALA A 18 30.26 -52.41 3.89
CA ALA A 18 29.82 -52.01 5.22
C ALA A 18 30.16 -50.53 5.52
N VAL A 19 31.35 -50.07 5.14
CA VAL A 19 31.78 -48.67 5.25
C VAL A 19 30.92 -47.78 4.36
N ARG A 20 30.64 -48.17 3.11
CA ARG A 20 29.74 -47.43 2.22
C ARG A 20 28.32 -47.30 2.83
N LEU A 21 27.79 -48.39 3.34
CA LEU A 21 26.47 -48.41 4.00
C LEU A 21 26.45 -47.53 5.25
N GLY A 22 27.51 -47.54 6.04
CA GLY A 22 27.66 -46.64 7.20
C GLY A 22 27.79 -45.17 6.82
N LEU A 23 28.50 -44.87 5.74
CA LEU A 23 28.68 -43.51 5.22
C LEU A 23 27.44 -43.00 4.46
N GLU A 24 26.58 -43.85 3.94
CA GLU A 24 25.34 -43.44 3.27
C GLU A 24 24.44 -42.63 4.19
N SER A 25 24.41 -42.94 5.48
CA SER A 25 23.64 -42.17 6.48
C SER A 25 24.22 -40.77 6.72
N LEU A 26 25.49 -40.53 6.39
CA LEU A 26 26.16 -39.24 6.48
C LEU A 26 26.16 -38.46 5.17
N ARG A 27 25.75 -39.11 4.07
CA ARG A 27 25.67 -38.46 2.76
C ARG A 27 24.52 -37.45 2.77
N ALA A 28 24.84 -36.17 2.59
CA ALA A 28 23.81 -35.16 2.37
C ALA A 28 23.05 -35.50 1.08
N GLU A 29 21.73 -35.46 1.16
CA GLU A 29 20.90 -35.55 -0.06
C GLU A 29 21.32 -34.48 -1.07
N PRO A 30 21.41 -34.80 -2.36
CA PRO A 30 21.77 -33.82 -3.37
C PRO A 30 20.75 -32.64 -3.29
N PRO A 31 21.19 -31.38 -3.44
CA PRO A 31 20.29 -30.24 -3.39
C PRO A 31 19.25 -30.36 -4.50
N GLN A 32 17.98 -30.38 -4.11
CA GLN A 32 16.83 -30.36 -5.02
C GLN A 32 16.11 -29.04 -4.91
N ARG A 33 15.46 -28.58 -5.97
CA ARG A 33 14.51 -27.48 -5.93
C ARG A 33 13.17 -27.95 -5.36
N LEU A 34 12.41 -27.04 -4.78
CA LEU A 34 11.14 -27.39 -4.15
C LEU A 34 10.17 -28.09 -5.13
N GLY A 35 10.08 -27.61 -6.39
CA GLY A 35 9.20 -28.22 -7.39
C GLY A 35 9.51 -29.70 -7.62
N ASP A 36 10.80 -30.06 -7.75
CA ASP A 36 11.27 -31.42 -7.99
C ASP A 36 11.04 -32.29 -6.75
N TRP A 37 11.41 -31.77 -5.57
CA TRP A 37 11.20 -32.46 -4.30
C TRP A 37 9.71 -32.74 -4.04
N ALA A 38 8.84 -31.76 -4.33
CA ALA A 38 7.42 -31.93 -4.11
C ALA A 38 6.79 -32.96 -5.05
N GLN A 39 7.21 -33.01 -6.30
CA GLN A 39 6.74 -34.01 -7.25
C GLN A 39 7.12 -35.44 -6.80
N GLU A 40 8.28 -35.61 -6.17
CA GLU A 40 8.76 -36.91 -5.70
C GLU A 40 8.09 -37.31 -4.35
N HIS A 41 7.96 -36.38 -3.43
CA HIS A 41 7.64 -36.68 -2.04
C HIS A 41 6.26 -36.18 -1.56
N PHE A 42 5.68 -35.14 -2.20
CA PHE A 42 4.47 -34.55 -1.73
C PHE A 42 3.25 -35.17 -2.40
N LYS A 43 2.38 -35.73 -1.58
CA LYS A 43 1.13 -36.34 -2.03
C LYS A 43 -0.06 -35.50 -1.57
N LEU A 44 -0.98 -35.24 -2.47
CA LEU A 44 -2.26 -34.63 -2.17
C LEU A 44 -3.20 -35.69 -1.60
N ALA A 45 -3.68 -35.48 -0.40
CA ALA A 45 -4.66 -36.34 0.25
C ALA A 45 -6.08 -36.05 -0.28
N GLY A 46 -7.09 -36.70 0.30
CA GLY A 46 -8.47 -36.63 -0.16
C GLY A 46 -9.14 -35.27 -0.07
N GLU A 47 -8.52 -34.29 0.64
CA GLU A 47 -9.01 -32.92 0.74
C GLU A 47 -8.84 -32.12 -0.55
N SER A 48 -7.96 -32.55 -1.44
CA SER A 48 -7.83 -31.93 -2.77
C SER A 48 -8.94 -32.45 -3.71
N SER A 49 -9.86 -31.58 -4.07
CA SER A 49 -10.96 -31.92 -4.99
C SER A 49 -10.52 -32.11 -6.44
N HIS A 50 -9.30 -31.70 -6.82
CA HIS A 50 -8.85 -31.65 -8.21
C HIS A 50 -7.80 -32.73 -8.55
N GLN A 51 -6.84 -32.97 -7.66
CA GLN A 51 -5.83 -34.01 -7.84
C GLN A 51 -5.76 -34.90 -6.59
N LYS A 52 -5.59 -36.22 -6.80
CA LYS A 52 -5.29 -37.17 -5.75
C LYS A 52 -4.00 -37.89 -6.06
N GLY A 53 -3.19 -38.16 -5.03
CA GLY A 53 -1.92 -38.85 -5.20
C GLY A 53 -0.72 -37.90 -5.36
N ALA A 54 0.26 -38.28 -6.17
CA ALA A 54 1.45 -37.45 -6.40
C ALA A 54 1.08 -36.09 -6.99
N TRP A 55 1.63 -35.03 -6.43
CA TRP A 55 1.35 -33.69 -6.95
C TRP A 55 2.12 -33.41 -8.24
N VAL A 56 1.38 -33.02 -9.27
CA VAL A 56 1.94 -32.52 -10.52
C VAL A 56 1.70 -31.01 -10.56
N ALA A 57 2.75 -30.23 -10.38
CA ALA A 57 2.68 -28.77 -10.41
C ALA A 57 2.54 -28.25 -11.85
N TRP A 58 1.71 -27.24 -12.05
CA TRP A 58 1.60 -26.54 -13.33
C TRP A 58 2.80 -25.61 -13.55
N GLY A 59 3.09 -25.26 -14.81
CA GLY A 59 4.28 -24.46 -15.15
C GLY A 59 4.43 -23.18 -14.34
N PHE A 60 3.34 -22.42 -14.11
CA PHE A 60 3.39 -21.23 -13.27
C PHE A 60 3.67 -21.53 -11.79
N GLN A 61 3.20 -22.68 -11.27
CA GLN A 61 3.48 -23.10 -9.89
C GLN A 61 4.94 -23.51 -9.70
N VAL A 62 5.52 -24.20 -10.68
CA VAL A 62 6.93 -24.61 -10.62
C VAL A 62 7.84 -23.41 -10.40
N GLY A 63 7.62 -22.31 -11.14
CA GLY A 63 8.43 -21.11 -10.97
C GLY A 63 8.28 -20.49 -9.57
N ILE A 64 7.04 -20.37 -9.05
CA ILE A 64 6.80 -19.83 -7.69
C ILE A 64 7.50 -20.72 -6.63
N MET A 65 7.41 -22.03 -6.77
CA MET A 65 8.07 -22.99 -5.86
C MET A 65 9.59 -22.90 -5.94
N ASP A 66 10.14 -22.70 -7.14
CA ASP A 66 11.56 -22.47 -7.31
C ASP A 66 12.01 -21.17 -6.62
N PHE A 67 11.23 -20.08 -6.74
CA PHE A 67 11.51 -18.82 -6.04
C PHE A 67 11.46 -18.99 -4.51
N MET A 68 10.54 -19.82 -3.98
CA MET A 68 10.51 -20.17 -2.56
C MET A 68 11.79 -20.88 -2.10
N SER A 69 12.37 -21.74 -2.92
CA SER A 69 13.54 -22.57 -2.57
C SER A 69 14.89 -21.96 -2.99
N ASP A 70 14.91 -20.90 -3.81
CA ASP A 70 16.13 -20.22 -4.24
C ASP A 70 16.67 -19.32 -3.11
N ASP A 71 17.86 -19.66 -2.60
CA ASP A 71 18.50 -18.92 -1.49
C ASP A 71 18.97 -17.50 -1.88
N GLN A 72 19.04 -17.17 -3.17
CA GLN A 72 19.37 -15.84 -3.65
C GLN A 72 18.16 -14.87 -3.56
N ILE A 73 16.94 -15.41 -3.49
CA ILE A 73 15.71 -14.63 -3.27
C ILE A 73 15.42 -14.65 -1.77
N GLU A 74 15.73 -13.58 -1.07
CA GLU A 74 15.53 -13.49 0.38
C GLU A 74 14.07 -13.25 0.75
N GLU A 75 13.34 -12.47 -0.05
CA GLU A 75 11.95 -12.14 0.17
C GLU A 75 11.12 -12.43 -1.07
N LEU A 76 10.02 -13.14 -0.88
CA LEU A 76 9.06 -13.49 -1.92
C LEU A 76 7.65 -13.07 -1.49
N ASP A 77 7.06 -12.15 -2.23
CA ASP A 77 5.72 -11.64 -1.99
C ASP A 77 4.79 -12.09 -3.12
N VAL A 78 3.81 -12.94 -2.82
CA VAL A 78 2.91 -13.53 -3.82
C VAL A 78 1.53 -12.89 -3.74
N MET A 79 1.29 -11.91 -4.61
CA MET A 79 -0.02 -11.33 -4.85
C MET A 79 -0.80 -12.29 -5.75
N LYS A 80 -1.77 -12.97 -5.17
CA LYS A 80 -2.43 -14.11 -5.80
C LYS A 80 -3.94 -13.97 -5.84
N ALA A 81 -4.55 -14.58 -6.85
CA ALA A 81 -5.97 -14.85 -6.88
C ALA A 81 -6.34 -16.18 -6.18
N LYS A 82 -7.64 -16.46 -6.08
CA LYS A 82 -8.15 -17.76 -5.64
C LYS A 82 -7.84 -18.86 -6.65
N ARG A 83 -7.79 -20.11 -6.19
CA ARG A 83 -7.66 -21.33 -7.01
C ARG A 83 -6.33 -21.50 -7.77
N VAL A 84 -5.31 -20.74 -7.44
CA VAL A 84 -3.96 -20.90 -8.03
C VAL A 84 -3.09 -21.96 -7.31
N GLY A 85 -3.61 -22.56 -6.24
CA GLY A 85 -2.92 -23.62 -5.50
C GLY A 85 -1.87 -23.16 -4.50
N TYR A 86 -1.89 -21.87 -4.11
CA TYR A 86 -0.85 -21.27 -3.25
C TYR A 86 -0.73 -21.98 -1.89
N THR A 87 -1.84 -22.29 -1.22
CA THR A 87 -1.81 -23.00 0.07
C THR A 87 -1.03 -24.32 -0.02
N LYS A 88 -1.22 -25.08 -1.10
CA LYS A 88 -0.48 -26.34 -1.30
C LYS A 88 1.00 -26.10 -1.63
N MET A 89 1.35 -25.03 -2.34
CA MET A 89 2.74 -24.64 -2.55
C MET A 89 3.43 -24.28 -1.22
N VAL A 90 2.78 -23.50 -0.37
CA VAL A 90 3.28 -23.15 0.98
C VAL A 90 3.43 -24.41 1.84
N THR A 91 2.44 -25.29 1.81
CA THR A 91 2.46 -26.54 2.60
C THR A 91 3.59 -27.45 2.14
N ALA A 92 3.81 -27.58 0.82
CA ALA A 92 4.96 -28.33 0.27
C ALA A 92 6.29 -27.66 0.66
N PHE A 93 6.38 -26.32 0.67
CA PHE A 93 7.56 -25.59 1.12
C PHE A 93 7.87 -25.84 2.61
N VAL A 94 6.84 -25.86 3.46
CA VAL A 94 6.99 -26.24 4.88
C VAL A 94 7.57 -27.65 5.00
N CYS A 95 7.02 -28.61 4.26
CA CYS A 95 7.49 -29.98 4.25
C CYS A 95 8.95 -30.13 3.76
N TYR A 96 9.28 -29.43 2.69
CA TYR A 96 10.62 -29.36 2.13
C TYR A 96 11.65 -28.81 3.13
N ASN A 97 11.29 -27.74 3.85
CA ASN A 97 12.16 -27.19 4.88
C ASN A 97 12.32 -28.11 6.10
N ILE A 98 11.35 -28.98 6.39
CA ILE A 98 11.47 -30.00 7.44
C ILE A 98 12.40 -31.14 7.00
N ALA A 99 12.09 -31.73 5.86
CA ALA A 99 12.71 -33.01 5.45
C ALA A 99 14.05 -32.83 4.72
N HIS A 100 14.12 -31.86 3.80
CA HIS A 100 15.27 -31.67 2.92
C HIS A 100 16.25 -30.60 3.41
N ARG A 101 15.74 -29.36 3.65
CA ARG A 101 16.61 -28.22 4.04
C ARG A 101 16.90 -28.17 5.55
N ARG A 102 16.10 -28.84 6.37
CA ARG A 102 16.24 -28.94 7.84
C ARG A 102 16.33 -27.57 8.51
N ARG A 103 15.45 -26.62 8.09
CA ARG A 103 15.45 -25.23 8.54
C ARG A 103 14.42 -25.00 9.66
N LYS A 104 14.78 -24.17 10.65
CA LYS A 104 13.83 -23.63 11.63
C LYS A 104 12.90 -22.65 10.93
N GLN A 105 11.59 -22.83 11.10
CA GLN A 105 10.60 -22.04 10.39
C GLN A 105 9.39 -21.71 11.23
N ALA A 106 8.71 -20.61 10.89
CA ALA A 106 7.42 -20.25 11.44
C ALA A 106 6.46 -19.88 10.32
N LEU A 107 5.20 -20.27 10.51
CA LEU A 107 4.07 -19.86 9.67
C LEU A 107 3.07 -19.12 10.55
N TRP A 108 2.74 -17.90 10.13
CA TRP A 108 1.70 -17.08 10.74
C TRP A 108 0.46 -17.06 9.89
N GLN A 109 -0.68 -17.28 10.54
CA GLN A 109 -2.02 -17.02 10.01
C GLN A 109 -2.59 -15.73 10.63
N PRO A 110 -3.57 -15.06 10.03
CA PRO A 110 -4.10 -13.80 10.55
C PRO A 110 -4.54 -13.88 12.02
N THR A 111 -5.22 -14.94 12.40
CA THR A 111 -5.73 -15.14 13.77
C THR A 111 -5.30 -16.49 14.35
N ASP A 112 -5.51 -16.70 15.65
CA ASP A 112 -5.28 -17.99 16.30
C ASP A 112 -6.29 -19.04 15.80
N ASP A 113 -7.53 -18.65 15.49
CA ASP A 113 -8.57 -19.55 14.95
C ASP A 113 -8.24 -19.98 13.51
N ASP A 114 -7.76 -19.06 12.67
CA ASP A 114 -7.30 -19.38 11.32
C ASP A 114 -6.12 -20.35 11.36
N ARG A 115 -5.16 -20.13 12.29
CA ARG A 115 -4.05 -21.05 12.52
C ARG A 115 -4.54 -22.44 12.90
N ASP A 116 -5.45 -22.55 13.86
CA ASP A 116 -5.95 -23.84 14.35
C ASP A 116 -6.69 -24.60 13.24
N SER A 117 -7.47 -23.88 12.44
CA SER A 117 -8.13 -24.43 11.26
C SER A 117 -7.10 -24.92 10.22
N TYR A 118 -6.11 -24.09 9.91
CA TYR A 118 -5.03 -24.42 8.97
C TYR A 118 -4.23 -25.64 9.43
N VAL A 119 -3.90 -25.75 10.72
CA VAL A 119 -3.18 -26.91 11.26
C VAL A 119 -3.97 -28.19 11.06
N LYS A 120 -5.25 -28.18 11.42
CA LYS A 120 -6.11 -29.36 11.30
C LYS A 120 -6.35 -29.79 9.86
N SER A 121 -6.53 -28.82 8.94
CA SER A 121 -6.88 -29.13 7.56
C SER A 121 -5.64 -29.37 6.67
N GLU A 122 -4.53 -28.69 6.91
CA GLU A 122 -3.39 -28.68 6.00
C GLU A 122 -2.12 -29.35 6.57
N ILE A 123 -1.85 -29.22 7.89
CA ILE A 123 -0.61 -29.73 8.49
C ILE A 123 -0.76 -31.12 9.08
N ASP A 124 -1.79 -31.35 9.90
CA ASP A 124 -1.96 -32.63 10.59
C ASP A 124 -2.13 -33.83 9.63
N PRO A 125 -2.86 -33.70 8.48
CA PRO A 125 -2.93 -34.77 7.49
C PRO A 125 -1.58 -35.16 6.88
N LEU A 126 -0.64 -34.20 6.77
CA LEU A 126 0.71 -34.47 6.22
C LEU A 126 1.58 -35.22 7.23
N LEU A 127 1.28 -35.10 8.51
CA LEU A 127 2.01 -35.74 9.59
C LEU A 127 1.44 -37.14 9.91
N ASP A 128 0.37 -37.55 9.25
CA ASP A 128 -0.20 -38.89 9.44
C ASP A 128 0.82 -39.97 9.05
N PRO A 129 1.10 -40.96 9.93
CA PRO A 129 2.11 -41.97 9.67
C PRO A 129 1.80 -42.88 8.47
N GLN A 130 0.52 -43.05 8.12
CA GLN A 130 0.09 -43.98 7.06
C GLN A 130 -0.16 -43.25 5.74
N THR A 131 -0.84 -42.10 5.78
CA THR A 131 -1.29 -41.40 4.58
C THR A 131 -0.47 -40.13 4.27
N GLY A 132 0.25 -39.60 5.25
CA GLY A 132 1.00 -38.37 5.15
C GLY A 132 2.29 -38.46 4.35
N VAL A 133 3.08 -37.39 4.36
CA VAL A 133 4.34 -37.26 3.65
C VAL A 133 5.44 -38.04 4.37
N GLN A 134 5.86 -39.18 3.81
CA GLN A 134 6.79 -40.10 4.46
C GLN A 134 8.16 -39.47 4.74
N ALA A 135 8.61 -38.55 3.91
CA ALA A 135 9.85 -37.81 4.14
C ALA A 135 9.84 -37.02 5.47
N ILE A 136 8.71 -36.42 5.81
CA ILE A 136 8.55 -35.70 7.09
C ILE A 136 8.46 -36.68 8.26
N ASN A 137 7.75 -37.80 8.10
CA ASN A 137 7.61 -38.80 9.15
C ASN A 137 8.96 -39.40 9.54
N LYS A 138 9.87 -39.58 8.59
CA LYS A 138 11.27 -39.96 8.85
C LYS A 138 12.02 -38.90 9.67
N ALA A 139 11.70 -37.63 9.48
CA ALA A 139 12.31 -36.50 10.18
C ALA A 139 11.73 -36.27 11.57
N ARG A 140 10.63 -36.92 11.95
CA ARG A 140 10.04 -36.80 13.30
C ARG A 140 11.03 -37.24 14.38
N LYS A 141 11.06 -36.47 15.46
CA LYS A 141 11.86 -36.79 16.65
C LYS A 141 11.26 -38.00 17.35
N ARG A 142 12.02 -39.09 17.49
CA ARG A 142 11.58 -40.24 18.30
C ARG A 142 11.76 -39.88 19.78
N GLY A 143 10.68 -39.72 20.53
CA GLY A 143 10.66 -39.51 21.98
C GLY A 143 9.68 -38.44 22.45
N LYS A 144 9.02 -38.71 23.54
CA LYS A 144 8.06 -37.89 24.30
C LYS A 144 6.97 -37.18 23.45
N ALA A 145 5.83 -37.83 23.32
CA ALA A 145 4.62 -37.29 22.69
C ALA A 145 4.14 -35.93 23.31
N ASN A 146 4.66 -35.56 24.46
CA ASN A 146 4.26 -34.35 25.19
C ASN A 146 4.97 -33.04 24.70
N GLU A 147 5.90 -33.09 23.75
CA GLU A 147 6.55 -31.88 23.25
C GLU A 147 5.81 -31.26 22.04
N GLU A 148 4.95 -32.04 21.38
CA GLU A 148 4.23 -31.58 20.21
C GLU A 148 2.90 -30.92 20.58
N THR A 149 2.71 -29.70 20.12
CA THR A 149 1.48 -28.92 20.33
C THR A 149 0.96 -28.42 18.99
N ILE A 150 -0.26 -27.85 18.99
CA ILE A 150 -0.82 -27.20 17.80
C ILE A 150 0.06 -26.03 17.30
N LYS A 151 0.78 -25.35 18.22
CA LYS A 151 1.64 -24.20 17.92
C LYS A 151 3.10 -24.56 17.64
N PHE A 152 3.51 -25.78 17.96
CA PHE A 152 4.91 -26.17 17.95
C PHE A 152 5.05 -27.63 17.54
N LYS A 153 5.76 -27.88 16.45
CA LYS A 153 6.03 -29.19 15.91
C LYS A 153 7.55 -29.41 15.82
N PRO A 154 8.17 -30.17 16.75
CA PRO A 154 9.60 -30.42 16.73
C PRO A 154 9.95 -31.57 15.76
N PHE A 155 11.03 -31.40 15.01
CA PHE A 155 11.64 -32.42 14.18
C PHE A 155 13.10 -32.65 14.58
N ARG A 156 13.78 -33.66 13.99
CA ARG A 156 15.14 -34.01 14.41
C ARG A 156 16.12 -32.85 14.32
N ASP A 157 16.09 -32.09 13.21
CA ASP A 157 17.07 -31.04 12.93
C ASP A 157 16.36 -29.72 12.56
N SER A 158 15.04 -29.64 12.72
CA SER A 158 14.23 -28.46 12.41
C SER A 158 13.06 -28.29 13.40
N VAL A 159 12.42 -27.16 13.32
CA VAL A 159 11.24 -26.82 14.14
C VAL A 159 10.24 -26.08 13.26
N LEU A 160 8.97 -26.41 13.39
CA LEU A 160 7.87 -25.63 12.81
C LEU A 160 7.06 -24.97 13.93
N HIS A 161 7.04 -23.63 13.92
CA HIS A 161 6.12 -22.83 14.72
C HIS A 161 4.90 -22.47 13.88
N LEU A 162 3.71 -22.60 14.47
CA LEU A 162 2.41 -22.28 13.86
C LEU A 162 1.73 -21.23 14.73
N LEU A 163 1.60 -20.01 14.25
CA LEU A 163 1.32 -18.84 15.09
C LEU A 163 0.16 -18.00 14.53
N GLY A 164 -0.63 -17.39 15.42
CA GLY A 164 -1.58 -16.35 15.05
C GLY A 164 -0.91 -14.97 15.07
N GLY A 165 -1.22 -14.13 14.10
CA GLY A 165 -0.50 -12.88 13.84
C GLY A 165 -0.96 -11.65 14.63
N LYS A 166 -2.04 -11.72 15.43
CA LYS A 166 -2.60 -10.54 16.14
C LYS A 166 -1.77 -10.03 17.30
N ALA A 167 -0.99 -10.91 17.95
CA ALA A 167 -0.27 -10.55 19.17
C ALA A 167 1.23 -10.38 18.91
N ALA A 168 1.82 -9.26 19.34
CA ALA A 168 3.26 -8.99 19.19
C ALA A 168 4.15 -10.06 19.85
N ARG A 169 3.65 -10.75 20.88
CA ARG A 169 4.34 -11.88 21.53
C ARG A 169 4.61 -13.04 20.57
N ALA A 170 3.77 -13.24 19.55
CA ALA A 170 3.93 -14.29 18.53
C ALA A 170 5.16 -14.09 17.64
N TYR A 171 5.73 -12.88 17.63
CA TYR A 171 6.92 -12.53 16.88
C TYR A 171 8.18 -12.41 17.76
N ARG A 172 8.10 -12.71 19.06
CA ARG A 172 9.22 -12.53 20.00
C ARG A 172 9.82 -13.86 20.41
N ARG A 173 11.12 -13.84 20.80
CA ARG A 173 11.84 -14.98 21.38
C ARG A 173 11.96 -16.21 20.47
N ILE A 174 11.89 -16.02 19.15
CA ILE A 174 12.15 -17.06 18.17
C ILE A 174 13.22 -16.58 17.17
N THR A 175 14.13 -17.48 16.79
CA THR A 175 15.13 -17.26 15.76
C THR A 175 14.90 -18.28 14.67
N LEU A 176 14.77 -17.82 13.44
CA LEU A 176 14.31 -18.60 12.31
C LEU A 176 15.26 -18.49 11.13
N ALA A 177 15.18 -19.44 10.21
CA ALA A 177 15.75 -19.33 8.88
C ALA A 177 14.67 -19.04 7.82
N VAL A 178 13.40 -19.38 8.14
CA VAL A 178 12.25 -19.17 7.23
C VAL A 178 11.09 -18.59 8.01
N SER A 179 10.53 -17.49 7.50
CA SER A 179 9.30 -16.86 7.98
C SER A 179 8.25 -16.88 6.87
N ILE A 180 7.06 -17.36 7.16
CA ILE A 180 5.95 -17.47 6.21
C ILE A 180 4.74 -16.73 6.79
N LEU A 181 4.20 -15.74 6.07
CA LEU A 181 2.94 -15.05 6.42
C LEU A 181 1.91 -15.37 5.34
N ASP A 182 0.93 -16.19 5.70
CA ASP A 182 -0.17 -16.54 4.80
C ASP A 182 -1.35 -15.60 5.01
N GLU A 183 -2.00 -15.18 3.92
CA GLU A 183 -3.08 -14.20 3.91
C GLU A 183 -2.71 -12.86 4.60
N ILE A 184 -1.50 -12.35 4.33
CA ILE A 184 -0.93 -11.17 5.01
C ILE A 184 -1.82 -9.92 4.92
N SER A 185 -2.63 -9.77 3.88
CA SER A 185 -3.54 -8.63 3.73
C SER A 185 -4.65 -8.61 4.78
N LYS A 186 -4.92 -9.74 5.45
CA LYS A 186 -5.90 -9.85 6.53
C LYS A 186 -5.33 -9.56 7.92
N PHE A 187 -4.02 -9.31 8.02
CA PHE A 187 -3.39 -8.92 9.28
C PHE A 187 -3.66 -7.44 9.58
N ASP A 188 -3.59 -7.08 10.87
CA ASP A 188 -3.65 -5.68 11.27
C ASP A 188 -2.46 -4.89 10.70
N ARG A 189 -2.67 -3.62 10.34
CA ARG A 189 -1.60 -2.76 9.77
C ARG A 189 -0.41 -2.60 10.70
N SER A 190 -0.63 -2.62 12.00
CA SER A 190 0.42 -2.61 13.03
C SER A 190 -0.02 -3.52 14.17
N ILE A 191 0.82 -4.46 14.52
CA ILE A 191 0.56 -5.45 15.57
C ILE A 191 0.84 -4.82 16.93
N GLU A 192 -0.20 -4.57 17.73
CA GLU A 192 -0.10 -3.97 19.08
C GLU A 192 0.87 -2.76 19.15
N LYS A 193 0.88 -1.91 18.12
CA LYS A 193 1.81 -0.77 17.97
C LYS A 193 3.30 -1.14 17.89
N ALA A 194 3.65 -2.41 17.73
CA ALA A 194 5.03 -2.88 17.59
C ALA A 194 5.58 -2.76 16.17
N GLY A 195 4.71 -2.54 15.18
CA GLY A 195 5.06 -2.40 13.77
C GLY A 195 4.31 -3.35 12.84
N PRO A 196 4.54 -3.24 11.52
CA PRO A 196 3.88 -4.07 10.52
C PRO A 196 4.32 -5.54 10.65
N PRO A 197 3.40 -6.50 10.42
CA PRO A 197 3.67 -7.94 10.60
C PRO A 197 4.85 -8.44 9.76
N ARG A 198 5.01 -7.95 8.51
CA ARG A 198 6.13 -8.32 7.62
C ARG A 198 7.48 -7.92 8.22
N GLY A 199 7.58 -6.70 8.78
CA GLY A 199 8.80 -6.23 9.45
C GLY A 199 9.13 -7.02 10.72
N LEU A 200 8.11 -7.37 11.52
CA LEU A 200 8.28 -8.17 12.73
C LEU A 200 8.76 -9.59 12.42
N ALA A 201 8.22 -10.21 11.36
CA ALA A 201 8.64 -11.54 10.91
C ALA A 201 10.05 -11.54 10.28
N ARG A 202 10.39 -10.48 9.50
CA ARG A 202 11.74 -10.28 8.94
C ARG A 202 12.80 -10.20 10.03
N GLY A 203 12.54 -9.47 11.11
CA GLY A 203 13.46 -9.37 12.24
C GLY A 203 13.75 -10.70 12.96
N ARG A 204 13.02 -11.79 12.67
CA ARG A 204 13.32 -13.15 13.22
C ARG A 204 14.33 -13.92 12.39
N LEU A 205 14.66 -13.41 11.21
CA LEU A 205 15.60 -14.01 10.26
C LEU A 205 17.04 -13.50 10.44
N GLU A 206 17.25 -12.51 11.32
CA GLU A 206 18.57 -11.93 11.58
C GLU A 206 19.56 -13.01 12.04
N GLY A 207 20.72 -13.04 11.39
CA GLY A 207 21.78 -14.03 11.67
C GLY A 207 21.59 -15.38 10.95
N ALA A 208 20.52 -15.60 10.21
CA ALA A 208 20.39 -16.77 9.36
C ALA A 208 21.30 -16.65 8.12
N PRO A 209 22.06 -17.70 7.76
CA PRO A 209 22.95 -17.64 6.59
C PRO A 209 22.19 -17.52 5.27
N TYR A 210 20.97 -18.03 5.21
CA TYR A 210 20.08 -17.98 4.05
C TYR A 210 18.66 -17.61 4.51
N PRO A 211 18.43 -16.33 4.85
CA PRO A 211 17.14 -15.90 5.35
C PRO A 211 16.08 -15.98 4.25
N LYS A 212 14.89 -16.46 4.59
CA LYS A 212 13.77 -16.54 3.64
C LYS A 212 12.49 -16.02 4.28
N LEU A 213 11.94 -14.94 3.72
CA LEU A 213 10.61 -14.43 4.02
C LEU A 213 9.69 -14.74 2.84
N VAL A 214 8.56 -15.38 3.11
CA VAL A 214 7.52 -15.66 2.10
C VAL A 214 6.22 -15.06 2.60
N CYS A 215 5.65 -14.14 1.84
CA CYS A 215 4.32 -13.59 2.09
C CYS A 215 3.40 -13.94 0.94
N GLY A 216 2.15 -14.25 1.22
CA GLY A 216 1.16 -14.44 0.17
C GLY A 216 -0.23 -14.03 0.62
N SER A 217 -1.00 -13.44 -0.30
CA SER A 217 -2.38 -13.05 -0.02
C SER A 217 -3.16 -12.74 -1.29
N THR A 218 -4.46 -12.90 -1.22
CA THR A 218 -5.36 -12.11 -2.06
C THR A 218 -5.27 -10.65 -1.63
N PRO A 219 -5.19 -9.69 -2.59
CA PRO A 219 -5.19 -8.28 -2.24
C PRO A 219 -6.55 -7.81 -1.74
N LEU A 220 -6.59 -6.64 -1.12
CA LEU A 220 -7.79 -6.00 -0.60
C LEU A 220 -7.98 -4.62 -1.23
N LEU A 221 -8.08 -3.58 -0.40
CA LEU A 221 -8.26 -2.20 -0.84
C LEU A 221 -6.92 -1.57 -1.23
N LYS A 222 -6.89 -0.87 -2.35
CA LYS A 222 -5.72 -0.13 -2.82
C LYS A 222 -5.26 0.91 -1.79
N GLY A 223 -3.95 0.94 -1.52
CA GLY A 223 -3.36 1.80 -0.49
C GLY A 223 -3.56 1.35 0.96
N LEU A 224 -4.29 0.27 1.21
CA LEU A 224 -4.47 -0.34 2.53
C LEU A 224 -4.07 -1.82 2.57
N CYS A 225 -3.37 -2.30 1.55
CA CYS A 225 -3.11 -3.72 1.35
C CYS A 225 -1.64 -4.05 1.58
N HIS A 226 -1.33 -4.90 2.57
CA HIS A 226 0.04 -5.31 2.88
C HIS A 226 0.77 -5.96 1.72
N ILE A 227 0.07 -6.80 0.93
CA ILE A 227 0.73 -7.49 -0.19
C ILE A 227 0.99 -6.55 -1.37
N GLU A 228 0.15 -5.51 -1.55
CA GLU A 228 0.39 -4.45 -2.53
C GLU A 228 1.60 -3.60 -2.13
N ASP A 229 1.67 -3.19 -0.86
CA ASP A 229 2.82 -2.43 -0.33
C ASP A 229 4.12 -3.23 -0.54
N ALA A 230 4.12 -4.53 -0.17
CA ALA A 230 5.26 -5.41 -0.36
C ALA A 230 5.65 -5.57 -1.84
N ALA A 231 4.65 -5.71 -2.73
CA ALA A 231 4.88 -5.80 -4.17
C ALA A 231 5.46 -4.49 -4.74
N ASN A 232 5.03 -3.33 -4.20
CA ASN A 232 5.54 -2.03 -4.62
C ASN A 232 6.99 -1.80 -4.16
N GLU A 233 7.38 -2.28 -2.99
CA GLU A 233 8.73 -2.20 -2.43
C GLU A 233 9.73 -3.18 -3.06
N ALA A 234 9.27 -4.28 -3.66
CA ALA A 234 10.14 -5.34 -4.20
C ALA A 234 11.01 -4.84 -5.36
N GLU A 235 12.26 -5.33 -5.46
CA GLU A 235 13.17 -5.06 -6.58
C GLU A 235 12.60 -5.54 -7.93
N GLY A 236 11.90 -6.67 -7.93
CA GLY A 236 11.28 -7.25 -9.11
C GLY A 236 9.81 -7.57 -8.89
N LEU A 237 8.98 -7.24 -9.88
CA LEU A 237 7.60 -7.70 -9.99
C LEU A 237 7.49 -8.55 -11.25
N VAL A 238 7.15 -9.83 -11.09
CA VAL A 238 7.04 -10.77 -12.21
C VAL A 238 5.61 -11.19 -12.49
N ARG A 239 5.31 -11.32 -13.78
CA ARG A 239 4.08 -11.94 -14.30
C ARG A 239 4.40 -13.15 -15.14
N TYR A 240 3.49 -14.11 -15.16
CA TYR A 240 3.65 -15.32 -15.96
C TYR A 240 3.24 -15.06 -17.41
N HIS A 241 4.18 -15.21 -18.35
CA HIS A 241 3.96 -15.05 -19.78
C HIS A 241 3.85 -16.45 -20.42
N ILE A 242 2.92 -16.58 -21.35
CA ILE A 242 2.77 -17.75 -22.21
C ILE A 242 3.16 -17.36 -23.64
N ASP A 243 3.67 -18.31 -24.39
CA ASP A 243 3.93 -18.11 -25.81
C ASP A 243 2.58 -18.20 -26.57
N CYS A 244 2.31 -17.23 -27.42
CA CYS A 244 1.09 -17.22 -28.22
C CYS A 244 1.09 -18.41 -29.18
N PRO A 245 0.05 -19.27 -29.20
CA PRO A 245 -0.01 -20.43 -30.08
C PRO A 245 -0.05 -20.09 -31.58
N HIS A 246 -0.35 -18.81 -31.92
CA HIS A 246 -0.45 -18.38 -33.31
C HIS A 246 0.82 -17.68 -33.83
N CYS A 247 1.47 -16.85 -33.02
CA CYS A 247 2.64 -16.07 -33.47
C CYS A 247 3.94 -16.34 -32.70
N GLY A 248 3.88 -17.13 -31.63
CA GLY A 248 5.04 -17.47 -30.81
C GLY A 248 5.53 -16.34 -29.88
N ALA A 249 4.97 -15.14 -29.97
CA ALA A 249 5.39 -14.04 -29.09
C ALA A 249 4.80 -14.22 -27.68
N ASP A 250 5.61 -14.00 -26.65
CA ASP A 250 5.21 -14.18 -25.27
C ASP A 250 4.43 -12.96 -24.72
N HIS A 251 3.42 -13.23 -23.92
CA HIS A 251 2.65 -12.22 -23.22
C HIS A 251 1.92 -12.80 -22.00
N PRO A 252 1.57 -11.96 -20.98
CA PRO A 252 0.74 -12.43 -19.89
C PRO A 252 -0.72 -12.58 -20.34
N LEU A 253 -1.45 -13.48 -19.69
CA LEU A 253 -2.92 -13.44 -19.75
C LEU A 253 -3.38 -12.20 -19.00
N ALA A 254 -4.04 -11.28 -19.70
CA ALA A 254 -4.56 -10.04 -19.14
C ALA A 254 -6.09 -10.03 -19.17
N TRP A 255 -6.72 -9.48 -18.12
CA TRP A 255 -8.17 -9.29 -18.15
C TRP A 255 -8.59 -8.39 -19.31
N GLY A 256 -7.78 -7.35 -19.57
CA GLY A 256 -8.12 -6.33 -20.55
C GLY A 256 -9.15 -5.35 -19.99
N GLY A 257 -9.80 -4.61 -20.86
CA GLY A 257 -10.83 -3.64 -20.51
C GLY A 257 -11.55 -3.16 -21.77
N LYS A 258 -12.57 -2.31 -21.61
CA LYS A 258 -13.36 -1.77 -22.74
C LYS A 258 -12.48 -1.12 -23.81
N ASN A 259 -11.50 -0.34 -23.36
CA ASN A 259 -10.65 0.47 -24.23
C ASN A 259 -9.31 -0.20 -24.59
N VAL A 260 -9.08 -1.45 -24.13
CA VAL A 260 -7.85 -2.21 -24.40
C VAL A 260 -8.15 -3.21 -25.52
N ALA A 261 -7.41 -3.15 -26.62
CA ALA A 261 -7.65 -3.99 -27.79
C ALA A 261 -7.20 -5.45 -27.63
N HIS A 262 -6.59 -5.83 -26.50
CA HIS A 262 -6.13 -7.19 -26.19
C HIS A 262 -6.68 -7.66 -24.83
N GLY A 263 -6.36 -8.87 -24.43
CA GLY A 263 -6.88 -9.48 -23.21
C GLY A 263 -8.19 -10.24 -23.43
N PHE A 264 -8.89 -10.56 -22.35
CA PHE A 264 -10.16 -11.30 -22.43
C PHE A 264 -11.25 -10.48 -23.12
N LYS A 265 -11.94 -11.11 -24.08
CA LYS A 265 -13.07 -10.56 -24.85
C LYS A 265 -14.16 -11.61 -24.95
N TRP A 266 -15.41 -11.17 -24.95
CA TRP A 266 -16.62 -12.00 -25.12
C TRP A 266 -17.81 -11.15 -25.56
N GLU A 267 -18.89 -11.77 -26.01
CA GLU A 267 -20.16 -11.11 -26.22
C GLU A 267 -20.92 -10.99 -24.91
N ARG A 268 -21.46 -9.81 -24.60
CA ARG A 268 -22.23 -9.57 -23.38
C ARG A 268 -23.43 -10.55 -23.31
N GLY A 269 -23.59 -11.21 -22.16
CA GLY A 269 -24.62 -12.22 -21.92
C GLY A 269 -24.33 -13.58 -22.55
N LYS A 270 -23.15 -13.76 -23.16
CA LYS A 270 -22.68 -15.03 -23.76
C LYS A 270 -21.27 -15.36 -23.27
N PRO A 271 -21.09 -15.69 -22.00
CA PRO A 271 -19.76 -15.96 -21.43
C PRO A 271 -19.03 -17.11 -22.12
N GLU A 272 -19.74 -18.02 -22.80
CA GLU A 272 -19.17 -19.12 -23.59
C GLU A 272 -18.35 -18.65 -24.81
N THR A 273 -18.51 -17.40 -25.25
CA THR A 273 -17.74 -16.81 -26.36
C THR A 273 -16.38 -16.27 -25.93
N VAL A 274 -16.00 -16.44 -24.67
CA VAL A 274 -14.76 -15.89 -24.11
C VAL A 274 -13.51 -16.42 -24.81
N HIS A 275 -12.63 -15.51 -25.16
CA HIS A 275 -11.30 -15.77 -25.71
C HIS A 275 -10.33 -14.68 -25.26
N HIS A 276 -9.04 -14.96 -25.28
CA HIS A 276 -8.00 -13.98 -25.03
C HIS A 276 -7.43 -13.47 -26.35
N VAL A 277 -7.43 -12.16 -26.56
CA VAL A 277 -6.84 -11.54 -27.77
C VAL A 277 -5.36 -11.27 -27.53
N CYS A 278 -4.49 -11.85 -28.35
CA CYS A 278 -3.06 -11.65 -28.30
C CYS A 278 -2.68 -10.17 -28.52
N PRO A 279 -1.83 -9.54 -27.69
CA PRO A 279 -1.41 -8.15 -27.87
C PRO A 279 -0.57 -7.95 -29.14
N HIS A 280 0.09 -8.98 -29.67
CA HIS A 280 1.00 -8.90 -30.81
C HIS A 280 0.30 -9.13 -32.14
N CYS A 281 -0.29 -10.32 -32.35
CA CYS A 281 -0.90 -10.69 -33.63
C CYS A 281 -2.41 -10.50 -33.71
N ARG A 282 -3.08 -10.12 -32.59
CA ARG A 282 -4.52 -9.95 -32.47
C ARG A 282 -5.35 -11.23 -32.68
N ALA A 283 -4.72 -12.38 -32.78
CA ALA A 283 -5.44 -13.64 -32.88
C ALA A 283 -6.16 -13.96 -31.55
N SER A 284 -7.32 -14.61 -31.68
CA SER A 284 -8.11 -15.11 -30.55
C SER A 284 -7.53 -16.42 -30.05
N ILE A 285 -7.24 -16.51 -28.77
CA ILE A 285 -6.75 -17.69 -28.06
C ILE A 285 -7.90 -18.19 -27.19
N THR A 286 -8.40 -19.38 -27.43
CA THR A 286 -9.41 -20.03 -26.59
C THR A 286 -8.77 -20.69 -25.37
N GLN A 287 -9.59 -21.07 -24.38
CA GLN A 287 -9.07 -21.86 -23.26
C GLN A 287 -8.50 -23.21 -23.71
N ALA A 288 -9.06 -23.81 -24.77
CA ALA A 288 -8.55 -25.04 -25.32
C ALA A 288 -7.16 -24.86 -25.96
N ASP A 289 -6.91 -23.72 -26.61
CA ASP A 289 -5.58 -23.38 -27.14
C ASP A 289 -4.55 -23.14 -26.01
N TYR A 290 -5.00 -22.55 -24.90
CA TYR A 290 -4.17 -22.38 -23.70
C TYR A 290 -3.90 -23.70 -22.98
N MET A 291 -4.82 -24.65 -23.06
CA MET A 291 -4.74 -25.95 -22.36
C MET A 291 -4.83 -27.14 -23.31
N PRO A 292 -3.90 -27.30 -24.25
CA PRO A 292 -3.91 -28.43 -25.15
C PRO A 292 -3.80 -29.74 -24.37
N GLY A 293 -4.73 -30.66 -24.59
CA GLY A 293 -4.79 -31.93 -23.84
C GLY A 293 -5.10 -31.77 -22.35
N GLY A 294 -5.66 -30.64 -21.93
CA GLY A 294 -6.03 -30.36 -20.54
C GLY A 294 -4.89 -29.84 -19.64
N THR A 295 -3.70 -29.62 -20.23
CA THR A 295 -2.53 -29.11 -19.51
C THR A 295 -2.24 -27.67 -19.94
N PRO A 296 -2.10 -26.71 -19.00
CA PRO A 296 -1.73 -25.34 -19.34
C PRO A 296 -0.40 -25.25 -20.10
N LEU A 297 -0.33 -24.34 -21.05
CA LEU A 297 0.91 -24.01 -21.75
C LEU A 297 1.99 -23.64 -20.72
N GLN A 298 3.20 -24.16 -20.97
CA GLN A 298 4.36 -23.71 -20.22
C GLN A 298 4.77 -22.32 -20.68
N GLY A 299 5.37 -21.55 -19.77
CA GLY A 299 5.75 -20.19 -20.03
C GLY A 299 6.93 -19.74 -19.17
N ALA A 300 7.13 -18.43 -19.09
CA ALA A 300 8.21 -17.82 -18.34
C ALA A 300 7.70 -16.75 -17.39
N TRP A 301 8.39 -16.54 -16.27
CA TRP A 301 8.16 -15.40 -15.42
C TRP A 301 8.99 -14.21 -15.91
N VAL A 302 8.34 -13.10 -16.22
CA VAL A 302 8.98 -11.90 -16.77
C VAL A 302 8.85 -10.77 -15.77
N CYS A 303 9.97 -10.13 -15.44
CA CYS A 303 10.00 -9.00 -14.51
C CYS A 303 9.66 -7.70 -15.25
N GLU A 304 8.55 -7.06 -14.90
CA GLU A 304 8.10 -5.81 -15.51
C GLU A 304 9.06 -4.64 -15.25
N ARG A 305 9.79 -4.66 -14.12
CA ARG A 305 10.67 -3.55 -13.71
C ARG A 305 12.07 -3.65 -14.33
N THR A 306 12.58 -4.85 -14.47
CA THR A 306 13.99 -5.06 -14.87
C THR A 306 14.14 -5.74 -16.22
N GLY A 307 13.07 -6.27 -16.80
CA GLY A 307 13.10 -7.10 -18.00
C GLY A 307 13.76 -8.48 -17.81
N LYS A 308 14.19 -8.84 -16.58
CA LYS A 308 14.73 -10.17 -16.30
C LYS A 308 13.66 -11.24 -16.50
N ARG A 309 14.09 -12.39 -16.97
CA ARG A 309 13.20 -13.50 -17.32
C ARG A 309 13.64 -14.80 -16.66
N TYR A 310 12.72 -15.54 -16.07
CA TYR A 310 12.90 -16.90 -15.58
C TYR A 310 12.20 -17.87 -16.55
N GLY A 311 12.97 -18.57 -17.34
CA GLY A 311 12.48 -19.42 -18.44
C GLY A 311 12.00 -20.80 -18.00
N ILE A 312 11.50 -21.57 -18.97
CA ILE A 312 11.11 -23.00 -18.81
C ILE A 312 12.30 -23.86 -18.37
N ASP A 313 13.50 -23.49 -18.81
CA ASP A 313 14.77 -24.14 -18.40
C ASP A 313 15.18 -23.79 -16.96
N ARG A 314 14.37 -23.00 -16.27
CA ARG A 314 14.54 -22.64 -14.85
C ARG A 314 15.83 -21.85 -14.59
N VAL A 315 16.21 -20.97 -15.53
CA VAL A 315 17.38 -20.09 -15.45
C VAL A 315 16.93 -18.63 -15.57
N TRP A 316 17.44 -17.79 -14.67
CA TRP A 316 17.28 -16.35 -14.77
C TRP A 316 18.18 -15.77 -15.86
N ARG A 317 17.61 -14.95 -16.73
CA ARG A 317 18.29 -14.22 -17.78
C ARG A 317 17.98 -12.74 -17.73
N ASP A 318 18.94 -11.93 -18.13
CA ASP A 318 18.74 -10.51 -18.33
C ASP A 318 17.99 -10.21 -19.65
N ASN A 319 17.78 -8.93 -19.93
CA ASN A 319 17.14 -8.46 -21.18
C ASN A 319 17.95 -8.75 -22.45
N LYS A 320 19.21 -9.18 -22.32
CA LYS A 320 20.08 -9.63 -23.42
C LYS A 320 20.12 -11.15 -23.57
N GLY A 321 19.35 -11.86 -22.76
CA GLY A 321 19.31 -13.32 -22.75
C GLY A 321 20.48 -14.01 -22.02
N MET A 322 21.35 -13.26 -21.34
CA MET A 322 22.48 -13.81 -20.61
C MET A 322 22.05 -14.28 -19.21
N PRO A 323 22.57 -15.43 -18.71
CA PRO A 323 22.32 -15.88 -17.35
C PRO A 323 22.68 -14.78 -16.32
N CYS A 324 21.79 -14.53 -15.37
CA CYS A 324 21.97 -13.52 -14.35
C CYS A 324 21.42 -13.96 -12.99
N LYS A 325 21.72 -13.20 -11.94
CA LYS A 325 21.14 -13.43 -10.61
C LYS A 325 19.70 -12.94 -10.57
N PRO A 326 18.82 -13.61 -9.77
CA PRO A 326 17.47 -13.12 -9.49
C PRO A 326 17.50 -11.78 -8.75
N PRO A 327 16.38 -11.05 -8.70
CA PRO A 327 16.16 -10.00 -7.70
C PRO A 327 16.20 -10.60 -6.28
N ARG A 328 16.75 -9.87 -5.33
CA ARG A 328 16.82 -10.31 -3.92
C ARG A 328 15.45 -10.27 -3.25
N THR A 329 14.64 -9.28 -3.60
CA THR A 329 13.24 -9.16 -3.20
C THR A 329 12.36 -9.26 -4.45
N LEU A 330 11.47 -10.25 -4.46
CA LEU A 330 10.68 -10.60 -5.64
C LEU A 330 9.19 -10.60 -5.30
N ALA A 331 8.41 -9.83 -6.04
CA ALA A 331 6.96 -9.93 -6.04
C ALA A 331 6.48 -10.74 -7.25
N VAL A 332 5.45 -11.52 -7.03
CA VAL A 332 4.78 -12.34 -8.04
C VAL A 332 3.32 -11.92 -8.11
N HIS A 333 2.80 -11.67 -9.31
CA HIS A 333 1.36 -11.56 -9.53
C HIS A 333 0.86 -12.74 -10.36
N VAL A 334 -0.16 -13.43 -9.84
CA VAL A 334 -0.80 -14.56 -10.52
C VAL A 334 -2.30 -14.55 -10.27
N TRP A 335 -3.10 -14.64 -11.35
CA TRP A 335 -4.54 -14.60 -11.28
C TRP A 335 -5.22 -15.90 -11.76
N THR A 336 -6.52 -16.01 -11.53
CA THR A 336 -7.28 -17.25 -11.68
C THR A 336 -7.25 -17.84 -13.09
N ALA A 337 -7.09 -17.03 -14.14
CA ALA A 337 -7.14 -17.53 -15.53
C ALA A 337 -6.01 -18.51 -15.88
N TYR A 338 -4.89 -18.49 -15.13
CA TYR A 338 -3.82 -19.47 -15.31
C TYR A 338 -4.17 -20.84 -14.76
N SER A 339 -5.16 -20.93 -13.88
CA SER A 339 -5.51 -22.16 -13.18
C SER A 339 -6.48 -23.03 -13.96
N PRO A 340 -6.17 -24.31 -14.20
CA PRO A 340 -7.09 -25.27 -14.80
C PRO A 340 -8.33 -25.56 -13.94
N GLN A 341 -8.31 -25.18 -12.67
CA GLN A 341 -9.43 -25.42 -11.74
C GLN A 341 -10.62 -24.50 -12.03
N ARG A 342 -10.47 -23.52 -12.92
CA ARG A 342 -11.54 -22.56 -13.26
C ARG A 342 -11.63 -22.37 -14.76
N SER A 343 -12.83 -22.53 -15.32
CA SER A 343 -13.07 -22.22 -16.72
C SER A 343 -13.07 -20.71 -16.97
N TRP A 344 -12.56 -20.27 -18.10
CA TRP A 344 -12.64 -18.88 -18.53
C TRP A 344 -14.10 -18.41 -18.65
N VAL A 345 -14.99 -19.29 -19.13
CA VAL A 345 -16.44 -19.07 -19.12
C VAL A 345 -16.94 -18.74 -17.71
N GLY A 346 -16.54 -19.51 -16.71
CA GLY A 346 -16.95 -19.27 -15.34
C GLY A 346 -16.35 -18.00 -14.71
N ILE A 347 -15.18 -17.52 -15.18
CA ILE A 347 -14.61 -16.23 -14.79
C ILE A 347 -15.45 -15.08 -15.36
N VAL A 348 -15.84 -15.16 -16.63
CA VAL A 348 -16.67 -14.14 -17.29
C VAL A 348 -18.08 -14.12 -16.70
N ASP A 349 -18.70 -15.28 -16.45
CA ASP A 349 -20.02 -15.37 -15.80
C ASP A 349 -20.01 -14.73 -14.41
N GLU A 350 -18.94 -14.94 -13.62
CA GLU A 350 -18.75 -14.29 -12.32
C GLU A 350 -18.66 -12.76 -12.47
N PHE A 351 -17.93 -12.27 -13.47
CA PHE A 351 -17.83 -10.85 -13.77
C PHE A 351 -19.17 -10.23 -14.19
N GLU A 352 -19.90 -10.86 -15.11
CA GLU A 352 -21.19 -10.33 -15.58
C GLU A 352 -22.21 -10.24 -14.44
N LYS A 353 -22.25 -11.23 -13.55
CA LYS A 353 -23.09 -11.21 -12.34
C LYS A 353 -22.66 -10.06 -11.40
N ALA A 354 -21.37 -9.86 -11.24
CA ALA A 354 -20.83 -8.78 -10.42
C ALA A 354 -21.14 -7.40 -11.06
N LEU A 355 -21.11 -7.29 -12.39
CA LEU A 355 -21.46 -6.08 -13.12
C LEU A 355 -22.95 -5.72 -12.98
N ILE A 356 -23.85 -6.71 -13.10
CA ILE A 356 -25.29 -6.53 -12.86
C ILE A 356 -25.58 -6.08 -11.43
N ALA A 357 -24.87 -6.62 -10.45
CA ALA A 357 -24.98 -6.20 -9.06
C ALA A 357 -24.50 -4.75 -8.87
N LEU A 358 -23.36 -4.40 -9.49
CA LEU A 358 -22.81 -3.04 -9.46
C LEU A 358 -23.77 -2.02 -10.11
N GLU A 359 -24.43 -2.36 -11.21
CA GLU A 359 -25.45 -1.52 -11.85
C GLU A 359 -26.67 -1.26 -10.92
N LYS A 360 -26.91 -2.16 -9.96
CA LYS A 360 -27.93 -1.99 -8.90
C LYS A 360 -27.40 -1.27 -7.65
N GLY A 361 -26.12 -0.86 -7.63
CA GLY A 361 -25.48 -0.20 -6.49
C GLY A 361 -24.81 -1.15 -5.50
N GLU A 362 -24.76 -2.44 -5.78
CA GLU A 362 -24.11 -3.45 -4.93
C GLU A 362 -22.63 -3.61 -5.34
N VAL A 363 -21.72 -2.92 -4.66
CA VAL A 363 -20.27 -2.90 -4.97
C VAL A 363 -19.57 -4.21 -4.59
N GLY A 364 -20.04 -4.89 -3.54
CA GLY A 364 -19.36 -6.05 -2.94
C GLY A 364 -18.98 -7.17 -3.93
N PRO A 365 -19.88 -7.63 -4.81
CA PRO A 365 -19.56 -8.68 -5.78
C PRO A 365 -18.43 -8.30 -6.75
N MET A 366 -18.39 -7.05 -7.24
CA MET A 366 -17.32 -6.58 -8.12
C MET A 366 -15.98 -6.46 -7.37
N GLN A 367 -15.99 -5.94 -6.16
CA GLN A 367 -14.81 -5.92 -5.30
C GLN A 367 -14.25 -7.33 -5.09
N LEU A 368 -15.13 -8.30 -4.80
CA LEU A 368 -14.74 -9.70 -4.61
C LEU A 368 -14.11 -10.28 -5.89
N PHE A 369 -14.69 -9.99 -7.05
CA PHE A 369 -14.16 -10.42 -8.35
C PHE A 369 -12.75 -9.86 -8.58
N VAL A 370 -12.55 -8.55 -8.38
CA VAL A 370 -11.23 -7.92 -8.57
C VAL A 370 -10.20 -8.50 -7.59
N ASN A 371 -10.54 -8.58 -6.30
CA ASN A 371 -9.58 -9.01 -5.28
C ASN A 371 -9.27 -10.51 -5.39
N GLU A 372 -10.30 -11.36 -5.55
CA GLU A 372 -10.10 -12.80 -5.47
C GLU A 372 -9.94 -13.49 -6.81
N THR A 373 -10.49 -12.95 -7.90
CA THR A 373 -10.40 -13.59 -9.23
C THR A 373 -9.29 -12.99 -10.07
N LEU A 374 -9.14 -11.66 -10.08
CA LEU A 374 -8.02 -11.01 -10.77
C LEU A 374 -6.74 -10.98 -9.92
N GLY A 375 -6.86 -11.07 -8.59
CA GLY A 375 -5.72 -10.92 -7.69
C GLY A 375 -5.19 -9.47 -7.69
N GLU A 376 -6.07 -8.50 -7.86
CA GLU A 376 -5.77 -7.07 -7.91
C GLU A 376 -6.43 -6.33 -6.75
N THR A 377 -5.90 -5.17 -6.37
CA THR A 377 -6.50 -4.34 -5.34
C THR A 377 -7.74 -3.63 -5.88
N TRP A 378 -8.81 -3.63 -5.07
CA TRP A 378 -10.02 -2.87 -5.37
C TRP A 378 -9.78 -1.38 -5.09
N GLU A 379 -10.00 -0.56 -6.09
CA GLU A 379 -10.02 0.89 -5.94
C GLU A 379 -11.44 1.33 -5.61
N LEU A 380 -11.63 1.84 -4.38
CA LEU A 380 -12.91 2.42 -4.01
C LEU A 380 -13.14 3.69 -4.85
N ALA A 381 -14.32 3.78 -5.46
CA ALA A 381 -14.77 5.03 -6.03
C ALA A 381 -14.89 6.05 -4.89
N GLY A 382 -13.98 7.00 -4.84
CA GLY A 382 -13.94 8.08 -3.87
C GLY A 382 -13.90 9.40 -4.59
N GLU A 383 -14.32 10.44 -3.91
CA GLU A 383 -14.18 11.81 -4.40
C GLU A 383 -12.68 12.11 -4.54
N ARG A 384 -12.22 12.24 -5.76
CA ARG A 384 -10.84 12.56 -6.09
C ARG A 384 -10.76 13.95 -6.69
N THR A 385 -9.89 14.76 -6.14
CA THR A 385 -9.48 16.00 -6.79
C THR A 385 -8.36 15.68 -7.77
N ASP A 386 -8.54 16.06 -9.04
CA ASP A 386 -7.54 15.86 -10.09
C ASP A 386 -6.46 16.95 -9.97
N GLU A 387 -5.22 16.54 -9.69
CA GLU A 387 -4.07 17.43 -9.59
C GLU A 387 -3.79 18.19 -10.90
N HIS A 388 -4.05 17.58 -12.05
CA HIS A 388 -3.87 18.25 -13.36
C HIS A 388 -4.94 19.31 -13.58
N ALA A 389 -6.19 19.06 -13.17
CA ALA A 389 -7.25 20.05 -13.24
C ALA A 389 -6.98 21.24 -12.30
N LEU A 390 -6.42 21.00 -11.10
CA LEU A 390 -5.99 22.06 -10.20
C LEU A 390 -4.85 22.88 -10.79
N GLN A 391 -3.85 22.24 -11.37
CA GLN A 391 -2.73 22.92 -12.01
C GLN A 391 -3.17 23.72 -13.24
N ALA A 392 -4.11 23.20 -14.02
CA ALA A 392 -4.63 23.88 -15.22
C ALA A 392 -5.40 25.18 -14.91
N ARG A 393 -5.93 25.32 -13.68
CA ARG A 393 -6.62 26.55 -13.22
C ARG A 393 -5.72 27.52 -12.47
N ALA A 394 -4.39 27.30 -12.48
CA ALA A 394 -3.45 28.21 -11.86
C ALA A 394 -3.46 29.58 -12.54
N GLU A 395 -3.31 30.61 -11.74
CA GLU A 395 -3.47 32.00 -12.11
C GLU A 395 -2.11 32.71 -12.23
N ASP A 396 -2.06 33.77 -13.03
CA ASP A 396 -0.84 34.55 -13.26
C ASP A 396 -0.62 35.57 -12.14
N TYR A 397 -0.24 35.10 -10.95
CA TYR A 397 0.30 35.92 -9.89
C TYR A 397 1.59 35.31 -9.33
N LYS A 398 2.48 36.17 -8.85
CA LYS A 398 3.81 35.76 -8.36
C LYS A 398 3.74 35.24 -6.93
N LEU A 399 4.51 34.18 -6.67
CA LEU A 399 4.76 33.78 -5.29
C LEU A 399 5.51 34.89 -4.53
N CYS A 400 5.42 34.87 -3.22
CA CYS A 400 5.90 35.92 -2.30
C CYS A 400 5.21 37.27 -2.45
N THR A 401 4.06 37.32 -3.17
CA THR A 401 3.21 38.49 -3.33
C THR A 401 1.80 38.18 -2.84
N VAL A 402 1.16 39.11 -2.16
CA VAL A 402 -0.22 38.96 -1.69
C VAL A 402 -1.16 39.57 -2.74
N PRO A 403 -1.97 38.77 -3.44
CA PRO A 403 -2.93 39.27 -4.42
C PRO A 403 -3.99 40.19 -3.81
N VAL A 404 -4.61 41.02 -4.66
CA VAL A 404 -5.75 41.84 -4.28
C VAL A 404 -6.88 40.96 -3.73
N GLY A 405 -7.45 41.31 -2.59
CA GLY A 405 -8.43 40.49 -1.87
C GLY A 405 -7.82 39.62 -0.77
N GLY A 406 -6.52 39.39 -0.76
CA GLY A 406 -5.79 38.76 0.33
C GLY A 406 -5.56 39.77 1.48
N LEU A 407 -6.30 39.61 2.57
CA LEU A 407 -6.36 40.58 3.65
C LEU A 407 -5.73 40.12 4.96
N TYR A 408 -5.51 38.82 5.12
CA TYR A 408 -4.98 38.23 6.34
C TYR A 408 -4.04 37.07 5.98
N LEU A 409 -2.83 37.04 6.53
CA LEU A 409 -1.88 35.97 6.28
C LEU A 409 -1.81 34.96 7.42
N THR A 410 -1.82 33.68 7.07
CA THR A 410 -1.49 32.59 7.99
C THR A 410 -0.37 31.74 7.44
N ALA A 411 0.38 31.10 8.34
CA ALA A 411 1.35 30.10 8.00
C ALA A 411 1.03 28.75 8.68
N ALA A 412 1.35 27.68 8.00
CA ALA A 412 1.44 26.37 8.58
C ALA A 412 2.83 25.82 8.45
N VAL A 413 3.27 25.07 9.44
CA VAL A 413 4.60 24.46 9.50
C VAL A 413 4.45 22.98 9.80
N ASP A 414 4.86 22.15 8.86
CA ASP A 414 5.04 20.72 9.07
C ASP A 414 6.52 20.44 9.43
N VAL A 415 6.73 19.80 10.59
CA VAL A 415 8.08 19.58 11.14
C VAL A 415 8.50 18.14 10.86
N GLN A 416 9.49 18.00 9.99
CA GLN A 416 10.11 16.72 9.63
C GLN A 416 11.42 16.53 10.42
N ARG A 417 12.07 15.37 10.28
CA ARG A 417 13.31 15.07 11.03
C ARG A 417 14.52 15.91 10.62
N ASN A 418 14.53 16.41 9.38
CA ASN A 418 15.65 17.10 8.75
C ASN A 418 15.27 18.41 8.07
N ARG A 419 14.04 18.90 8.24
CA ARG A 419 13.55 20.10 7.60
C ARG A 419 12.24 20.60 8.22
N TRP A 420 11.90 21.84 7.90
CA TRP A 420 10.57 22.43 8.11
C TRP A 420 9.94 22.75 6.76
N GLU A 421 8.71 22.34 6.54
CA GLU A 421 7.94 22.72 5.36
C GLU A 421 6.92 23.78 5.76
N VAL A 422 7.09 24.99 5.19
CA VAL A 422 6.28 26.16 5.53
C VAL A 422 5.42 26.53 4.34
N THR A 423 4.11 26.69 4.55
CA THR A 423 3.22 27.20 3.51
C THR A 423 2.43 28.38 4.06
N VAL A 424 2.43 29.47 3.31
CA VAL A 424 1.74 30.73 3.67
C VAL A 424 0.52 30.92 2.77
N TYR A 425 -0.62 31.18 3.38
CA TYR A 425 -1.87 31.50 2.69
C TYR A 425 -2.34 32.90 3.04
N ALA A 426 -2.84 33.60 2.03
CA ALA A 426 -3.66 34.79 2.22
C ALA A 426 -5.15 34.39 2.27
N TRP A 427 -5.93 35.11 3.08
CA TRP A 427 -7.35 34.91 3.28
C TRP A 427 -8.13 36.19 3.01
N GLY A 428 -9.25 36.05 2.33
CA GLY A 428 -10.19 37.11 2.01
C GLY A 428 -11.62 36.78 2.40
N ARG A 429 -12.56 37.53 1.87
CA ARG A 429 -14.00 37.42 2.15
C ARG A 429 -14.51 36.02 1.93
N GLY A 430 -15.33 35.51 2.85
CA GLY A 430 -15.92 34.18 2.72
C GLY A 430 -14.93 33.04 2.77
N MET A 431 -13.71 33.22 3.34
CA MET A 431 -12.64 32.21 3.37
C MET A 431 -12.06 31.90 1.98
N GLU A 432 -12.19 32.78 1.02
CA GLU A 432 -11.40 32.75 -0.22
C GLU A 432 -9.92 32.83 0.11
N SER A 433 -9.07 32.12 -0.61
CA SER A 433 -7.66 31.98 -0.18
C SER A 433 -6.68 31.83 -1.35
N TRP A 434 -5.48 32.35 -1.18
CA TRP A 434 -4.37 32.35 -2.15
C TRP A 434 -3.14 31.71 -1.55
N VAL A 435 -2.45 30.83 -2.30
CA VAL A 435 -1.12 30.35 -1.92
C VAL A 435 -0.11 31.47 -2.15
N VAL A 436 0.50 31.96 -1.09
CA VAL A 436 1.44 33.12 -1.17
C VAL A 436 2.88 32.64 -1.20
N ASP A 437 3.26 31.65 -0.40
CA ASP A 437 4.64 31.18 -0.34
C ASP A 437 4.68 29.69 0.06
N VAL A 438 5.65 28.97 -0.48
CA VAL A 438 5.97 27.58 -0.15
C VAL A 438 7.47 27.45 0.02
N VAL A 439 7.92 27.18 1.24
CA VAL A 439 9.35 27.18 1.59
C VAL A 439 9.71 25.89 2.30
N VAL A 440 10.78 25.26 1.87
CA VAL A 440 11.44 24.17 2.58
C VAL A 440 12.72 24.72 3.21
N ILE A 441 12.82 24.60 4.53
CA ILE A 441 13.99 25.00 5.31
C ILE A 441 14.69 23.72 5.76
N GLU A 442 15.83 23.41 5.19
CA GLU A 442 16.65 22.28 5.59
C GLU A 442 17.30 22.56 6.94
N GLY A 443 17.31 21.55 7.82
CA GLY A 443 17.89 21.67 9.15
C GLY A 443 17.43 20.56 10.09
N ASN A 444 18.07 20.46 11.24
CA ASN A 444 17.78 19.45 12.26
C ASN A 444 16.95 20.04 13.41
N PRO A 445 15.66 19.70 13.55
CA PRO A 445 14.83 20.22 14.64
C PRO A 445 15.30 19.86 16.06
N ALA A 446 16.23 18.91 16.21
CA ALA A 446 16.82 18.60 17.51
C ALA A 446 17.87 19.65 17.95
N VAL A 447 18.30 20.55 17.06
CA VAL A 447 19.28 21.60 17.33
C VAL A 447 18.55 22.92 17.48
N ASP A 448 18.63 23.52 18.66
CA ASP A 448 17.89 24.74 19.05
C ASP A 448 18.21 25.95 18.17
N GLU A 449 19.45 26.09 17.73
CA GLU A 449 19.93 27.22 16.92
C GLU A 449 19.39 27.19 15.48
N GLU A 450 19.10 26.01 14.96
CA GLU A 450 18.59 25.88 13.58
C GLU A 450 17.14 26.36 13.43
N TRP A 451 16.40 26.53 14.54
CA TRP A 451 15.05 27.11 14.55
C TRP A 451 15.03 28.62 14.23
N ASP A 452 16.18 29.29 14.27
CA ASP A 452 16.28 30.73 13.95
C ASP A 452 15.91 30.98 12.50
N ALA A 453 16.26 30.06 11.57
CA ALA A 453 15.87 30.15 10.17
C ALA A 453 14.36 30.14 9.98
N LEU A 454 13.63 29.26 10.71
CA LEU A 454 12.18 29.24 10.72
C LEU A 454 11.61 30.53 11.31
N THR A 455 12.20 31.03 12.40
CA THR A 455 11.77 32.28 13.03
C THR A 455 11.88 33.46 12.08
N LEU A 456 12.99 33.59 11.36
CA LEU A 456 13.21 34.61 10.34
C LEU A 456 12.18 34.50 9.18
N GLN A 457 11.91 33.27 8.70
CA GLN A 457 10.92 33.06 7.66
C GLN A 457 9.51 33.49 8.11
N LEU A 458 9.12 33.21 9.35
CA LEU A 458 7.83 33.61 9.87
C LEU A 458 7.69 35.10 10.21
N GLN A 459 8.82 35.84 10.32
CA GLN A 459 8.87 37.29 10.46
C GLN A 459 8.83 38.03 9.12
N ARG A 460 8.94 37.27 8.02
CA ARG A 460 8.94 37.85 6.68
C ARG A 460 7.66 38.64 6.42
N ARG A 461 7.81 39.74 5.71
CA ARG A 461 6.69 40.52 5.20
C ARG A 461 6.57 40.31 3.69
N TYR A 462 5.34 40.16 3.24
CA TYR A 462 5.01 39.90 1.83
C TYR A 462 4.46 41.16 1.19
N VAL A 463 4.99 41.51 0.03
CA VAL A 463 4.54 42.67 -0.73
C VAL A 463 3.11 42.42 -1.21
N GLN A 464 2.25 43.46 -1.12
CA GLN A 464 0.91 43.40 -1.67
C GLN A 464 0.88 43.89 -3.11
N ASP A 465 0.07 43.27 -3.93
CA ASP A 465 -0.31 43.79 -5.27
C ASP A 465 -1.19 45.04 -5.19
N TRP A 466 -1.24 45.64 -4.03
CA TRP A 466 -2.00 46.84 -3.73
C TRP A 466 -1.04 47.94 -3.26
N HIS A 467 -0.68 48.85 -4.18
CA HIS A 467 0.09 50.08 -3.87
C HIS A 467 1.41 49.88 -3.12
N GLY A 468 2.05 48.69 -3.25
CA GLY A 468 3.35 48.44 -2.63
C GLY A 468 3.31 48.28 -1.10
N GLY A 469 2.15 48.13 -0.49
CA GLY A 469 2.03 47.74 0.91
C GLY A 469 2.65 46.39 1.22
N SER A 470 2.79 46.05 2.49
CA SER A 470 3.27 44.73 2.89
C SER A 470 2.50 44.18 4.08
N LEU A 471 2.22 42.87 4.04
CA LEU A 471 1.59 42.13 5.14
C LEU A 471 2.56 41.20 5.81
N GLY A 472 2.49 41.09 7.14
CA GLY A 472 3.16 40.05 7.91
C GLY A 472 2.22 38.87 8.21
N ILE A 473 2.81 37.73 8.51
CA ILE A 473 2.05 36.56 8.97
C ILE A 473 1.42 36.88 10.32
N SER A 474 0.11 36.72 10.42
CA SER A 474 -0.68 37.11 11.59
C SER A 474 -1.05 35.93 12.51
N ALA A 475 -0.96 34.69 12.01
CA ALA A 475 -1.14 33.49 12.82
C ALA A 475 -0.38 32.31 12.20
N THR A 476 0.16 31.45 13.05
CA THR A 476 0.92 30.25 12.66
C THR A 476 0.44 29.03 13.40
N SER A 477 0.18 27.94 12.68
CA SER A 477 -0.03 26.60 13.26
C SER A 477 1.15 25.71 12.93
N ILE A 478 1.82 25.16 13.95
CA ILE A 478 2.98 24.31 13.79
C ILE A 478 2.68 22.90 14.33
N ASP A 479 2.90 21.88 13.49
CA ASP A 479 2.71 20.48 13.89
C ASP A 479 3.75 20.05 14.94
N SER A 480 3.28 19.32 15.93
CA SER A 480 4.10 18.79 17.03
C SER A 480 4.10 17.27 17.14
N SER A 481 3.68 16.57 16.08
CA SER A 481 3.48 15.11 16.12
C SER A 481 4.79 14.34 16.20
N ASP A 482 5.78 14.66 15.37
CA ASP A 482 7.06 13.92 15.33
C ASP A 482 8.14 14.51 16.28
N GLN A 483 8.27 15.83 16.36
CA GLN A 483 9.29 16.54 17.13
C GLN A 483 8.70 17.32 18.33
N THR A 484 7.83 16.66 19.08
CA THR A 484 6.96 17.27 20.09
C THR A 484 7.70 18.23 21.03
N GLN A 485 8.81 17.80 21.64
CA GLN A 485 9.50 18.60 22.64
C GLN A 485 10.26 19.79 22.04
N ALA A 486 10.84 19.60 20.86
CA ALA A 486 11.54 20.67 20.13
C ALA A 486 10.56 21.77 19.73
N VAL A 487 9.39 21.41 19.21
CA VAL A 487 8.31 22.36 18.88
C VAL A 487 7.85 23.11 20.13
N TYR A 488 7.63 22.44 21.26
CA TYR A 488 7.19 23.12 22.49
C TYR A 488 8.25 24.09 23.01
N ASN A 489 9.53 23.73 22.99
CA ASN A 489 10.62 24.59 23.39
C ASN A 489 10.65 25.84 22.50
N TRP A 490 10.59 25.67 21.18
CA TRP A 490 10.60 26.78 20.26
C TRP A 490 9.36 27.68 20.42
N VAL A 491 8.13 27.14 20.44
CA VAL A 491 6.90 27.93 20.65
C VAL A 491 6.98 28.73 21.93
N SER A 492 7.48 28.15 23.02
CA SER A 492 7.68 28.84 24.31
C SER A 492 8.60 30.06 24.21
N LYS A 493 9.64 30.00 23.33
CA LYS A 493 10.56 31.09 23.09
C LYS A 493 9.96 32.19 22.21
N VAL A 494 9.22 31.82 21.13
CA VAL A 494 8.79 32.76 20.11
C VAL A 494 7.37 33.32 20.30
N GLN A 495 6.58 32.81 21.21
CA GLN A 495 5.19 33.27 21.44
C GLN A 495 5.05 34.75 21.75
N HIS A 496 6.15 35.44 22.17
CA HIS A 496 6.19 36.87 22.41
C HIS A 496 6.76 37.66 21.22
N LEU A 497 7.37 36.97 20.25
CA LEU A 497 8.00 37.56 19.06
C LEU A 497 7.12 37.45 17.83
N LEU A 498 6.41 36.34 17.71
CA LEU A 498 5.55 36.02 16.56
C LEU A 498 4.06 36.07 16.97
N PRO A 499 3.17 36.64 16.16
CA PRO A 499 1.78 36.70 16.46
C PRO A 499 1.10 35.33 16.37
N ASN A 500 0.29 35.00 17.38
CA ASN A 500 -0.63 33.87 17.39
C ASN A 500 -0.04 32.51 16.96
N VAL A 501 1.19 32.18 17.42
CA VAL A 501 1.80 30.87 17.18
C VAL A 501 1.13 29.81 18.06
N ARG A 502 0.69 28.71 17.44
CA ARG A 502 0.02 27.60 18.12
C ARG A 502 0.71 26.28 17.80
N ALA A 503 1.13 25.57 18.85
CA ALA A 503 1.48 24.15 18.70
C ALA A 503 0.19 23.36 18.50
N ILE A 504 0.17 22.52 17.46
CA ILE A 504 -1.00 21.73 17.11
C ILE A 504 -0.64 20.24 17.03
N LYS A 505 -1.67 19.40 17.08
CA LYS A 505 -1.57 17.97 16.83
C LYS A 505 -2.80 17.50 16.06
N GLY A 506 -2.58 16.86 14.92
CA GLY A 506 -3.63 16.27 14.11
C GLY A 506 -4.36 15.14 14.85
N ASP A 507 -5.68 15.09 14.68
CA ASP A 507 -6.55 14.02 15.14
C ASP A 507 -7.41 13.56 13.95
N GLY A 508 -7.17 12.35 13.46
CA GLY A 508 -7.86 11.74 12.31
C GLY A 508 -9.11 10.96 12.72
N ALA A 509 -9.65 11.15 13.91
CA ALA A 509 -10.92 10.52 14.27
C ALA A 509 -12.10 11.22 13.56
N GLU A 510 -13.04 10.43 13.09
CA GLU A 510 -14.23 10.93 12.39
C GLU A 510 -15.05 11.91 13.29
N GLY A 511 -15.44 13.05 12.72
CA GLY A 511 -16.27 14.04 13.40
C GLY A 511 -15.55 14.95 14.42
N VAL A 512 -14.23 14.84 14.56
CA VAL A 512 -13.47 15.77 15.38
C VAL A 512 -13.48 17.16 14.73
N PRO A 513 -13.90 18.23 15.46
CA PRO A 513 -13.95 19.56 14.88
C PRO A 513 -12.54 20.09 14.53
N ILE A 514 -12.43 20.92 13.49
CA ILE A 514 -11.16 21.55 13.08
C ILE A 514 -10.54 22.33 14.25
N LEU A 515 -11.36 23.07 14.99
CA LEU A 515 -10.96 23.72 16.24
C LEU A 515 -11.27 22.77 17.41
N GLY A 516 -10.42 21.79 17.63
CA GLY A 516 -10.52 20.86 18.74
C GLY A 516 -10.15 21.49 20.08
N PRO A 517 -10.35 20.76 21.19
CA PRO A 517 -10.00 21.24 22.53
C PRO A 517 -8.51 21.44 22.67
N SER A 518 -8.12 22.38 23.51
CA SER A 518 -6.72 22.63 23.84
C SER A 518 -6.39 22.15 25.25
N SER A 519 -5.14 21.73 25.45
CA SER A 519 -4.61 21.32 26.75
C SER A 519 -3.25 21.99 27.01
N PHE A 520 -2.96 22.33 28.27
CA PHE A 520 -1.63 22.79 28.64
C PHE A 520 -0.70 21.59 28.79
N GLN A 521 0.50 21.71 28.22
CA GLN A 521 1.56 20.73 28.36
C GLN A 521 2.52 21.24 29.45
N ASP A 522 2.26 20.83 30.68
CA ASP A 522 2.93 21.38 31.89
C ASP A 522 4.17 20.56 32.30
N ILE A 523 4.59 19.59 31.48
CA ILE A 523 5.70 18.69 31.83
C ILE A 523 6.77 18.78 30.74
N ASP A 524 8.03 19.07 31.15
CA ASP A 524 9.17 18.98 30.26
C ASP A 524 9.59 17.50 30.02
N TRP A 525 10.53 17.27 29.08
CA TRP A 525 11.04 15.94 28.75
C TRP A 525 11.70 15.19 29.94
N ARG A 526 12.04 15.93 31.06
CA ARG A 526 12.58 15.37 32.30
C ARG A 526 11.49 15.12 33.34
N GLY A 527 10.21 15.29 33.02
CA GLY A 527 9.10 15.09 33.93
C GLY A 527 8.91 16.23 34.93
N ARG A 528 9.57 17.39 34.75
CA ARG A 528 9.44 18.55 35.67
C ARG A 528 8.21 19.36 35.26
N LYS A 529 7.37 19.73 36.25
CA LYS A 529 6.23 20.61 36.04
C LYS A 529 6.71 22.02 35.67
N LYS A 530 6.33 22.49 34.51
CA LYS A 530 6.54 23.85 34.04
C LYS A 530 5.21 24.59 34.18
N LYS A 531 5.12 25.50 35.16
CA LYS A 531 3.92 26.34 35.35
C LYS A 531 3.69 27.19 34.07
N HIS A 532 2.50 27.14 33.50
CA HIS A 532 2.18 27.77 32.21
C HIS A 532 2.98 27.23 31.01
N GLY A 533 3.00 25.90 30.82
CA GLY A 533 3.54 25.23 29.64
C GLY A 533 2.87 25.65 28.33
N VAL A 534 3.36 25.13 27.22
CA VAL A 534 2.81 25.42 25.89
C VAL A 534 1.40 24.86 25.76
N LYS A 535 0.49 25.67 25.20
CA LYS A 535 -0.87 25.27 24.93
C LYS A 535 -0.89 24.48 23.61
N LEU A 536 -1.22 23.19 23.69
CA LEU A 536 -1.40 22.30 22.55
C LEU A 536 -2.85 22.29 22.11
N TRP A 537 -3.09 22.45 20.80
CA TRP A 537 -4.41 22.42 20.21
C TRP A 537 -4.60 21.14 19.37
N ARG A 538 -5.75 20.48 19.52
CA ARG A 538 -6.11 19.38 18.64
C ARG A 538 -6.76 19.93 17.38
N VAL A 539 -6.44 19.34 16.23
CA VAL A 539 -6.98 19.70 14.91
C VAL A 539 -7.66 18.49 14.32
N GLY A 540 -8.96 18.57 14.06
CA GLY A 540 -9.70 17.53 13.32
C GLY A 540 -9.28 17.54 11.85
N VAL A 541 -8.24 16.75 11.52
CA VAL A 541 -7.65 16.77 10.17
C VAL A 541 -8.58 16.17 9.12
N ASP A 542 -9.36 15.14 9.44
CA ASP A 542 -10.31 14.55 8.49
C ASP A 542 -11.44 15.53 8.16
N THR A 543 -11.94 16.27 9.16
CA THR A 543 -12.93 17.33 8.96
C THR A 543 -12.36 18.49 8.13
N ALA A 544 -11.07 18.83 8.32
CA ALA A 544 -10.41 19.87 7.52
C ALA A 544 -10.22 19.41 6.06
N LYS A 545 -9.89 18.15 5.83
CA LYS A 545 -9.79 17.56 4.48
C LYS A 545 -11.15 17.52 3.77
N ASP A 546 -12.23 17.19 4.50
CA ASP A 546 -13.59 17.22 3.95
C ASP A 546 -14.00 18.63 3.52
N LEU A 547 -13.67 19.66 4.33
CA LEU A 547 -13.87 21.05 3.97
C LEU A 547 -13.03 21.44 2.73
N LEU A 548 -11.76 21.06 2.71
CA LEU A 548 -10.86 21.33 1.60
C LEU A 548 -11.35 20.67 0.31
N LEU A 549 -11.80 19.43 0.35
CA LEU A 549 -12.35 18.73 -0.80
C LEU A 549 -13.49 19.51 -1.44
N GLY A 550 -14.42 20.03 -0.62
CA GLY A 550 -15.48 20.91 -1.08
C GLY A 550 -14.95 22.22 -1.70
N GLN A 551 -13.93 22.84 -1.08
CA GLN A 551 -13.29 24.06 -1.60
C GLN A 551 -12.57 23.84 -2.94
N LEU A 552 -11.85 22.73 -3.08
CA LEU A 552 -11.17 22.39 -4.33
C LEU A 552 -12.14 22.08 -5.49
N GLY A 553 -13.38 21.70 -5.18
CA GLY A 553 -14.45 21.51 -6.15
C GLY A 553 -15.10 22.78 -6.66
N ILE A 554 -14.84 23.95 -6.04
CA ILE A 554 -15.36 25.24 -6.51
C ILE A 554 -14.61 25.65 -7.77
N LEU A 555 -15.34 25.97 -8.85
CA LEU A 555 -14.75 26.26 -10.16
C LEU A 555 -14.57 27.77 -10.42
N GLU A 556 -15.34 28.61 -9.75
CA GLU A 556 -15.33 30.07 -9.94
C GLU A 556 -14.81 30.78 -8.68
N PRO A 557 -13.98 31.84 -8.83
CA PRO A 557 -13.53 32.67 -7.72
C PRO A 557 -14.68 33.21 -6.85
N GLY A 558 -14.47 33.23 -5.53
CA GLY A 558 -15.44 33.68 -4.56
C GLY A 558 -15.33 32.94 -3.23
N PRO A 559 -16.39 32.96 -2.39
CA PRO A 559 -16.33 32.33 -1.08
C PRO A 559 -15.87 30.88 -1.10
N GLY A 560 -14.79 30.57 -0.36
CA GLY A 560 -14.22 29.24 -0.25
C GLY A 560 -13.28 28.85 -1.39
N TYR A 561 -13.18 29.61 -2.46
CA TYR A 561 -12.28 29.28 -3.59
C TYR A 561 -10.80 29.31 -3.17
N VAL A 562 -10.01 28.44 -3.75
CA VAL A 562 -8.57 28.33 -3.51
C VAL A 562 -7.81 28.70 -4.78
N HIS A 563 -7.10 29.81 -4.75
CA HIS A 563 -6.27 30.30 -5.84
C HIS A 563 -4.87 29.69 -5.78
N PHE A 564 -4.34 29.37 -6.94
CA PHE A 564 -3.00 28.82 -7.10
C PHE A 564 -2.18 29.66 -8.07
N SER A 565 -0.93 29.98 -7.72
CA SER A 565 0.00 30.62 -8.62
C SER A 565 0.49 29.67 -9.72
N ASN A 566 0.67 30.16 -10.94
CA ASN A 566 1.31 29.41 -12.02
C ASN A 566 2.81 29.11 -11.78
N GLU A 567 3.44 29.76 -10.78
CA GLU A 567 4.81 29.48 -10.35
C GLU A 567 4.90 28.25 -9.41
N LEU A 568 3.77 27.68 -8.95
CA LEU A 568 3.79 26.49 -8.09
C LEU A 568 4.24 25.25 -8.88
N PRO A 569 5.20 24.48 -8.33
CA PRO A 569 5.67 23.27 -8.98
C PRO A 569 4.58 22.18 -8.97
N ARG A 570 4.64 21.26 -9.93
CA ARG A 570 3.72 20.12 -10.02
C ARG A 570 3.66 19.31 -8.72
N GLU A 571 4.81 19.15 -8.05
CA GLU A 571 4.91 18.44 -6.77
C GLU A 571 3.99 19.00 -5.68
N PHE A 572 3.74 20.32 -5.68
CA PHE A 572 2.80 20.96 -4.77
C PHE A 572 1.39 20.37 -4.91
N TYR A 573 0.88 20.25 -6.14
CA TYR A 573 -0.45 19.68 -6.42
C TYR A 573 -0.50 18.19 -6.10
N GLU A 574 0.57 17.46 -6.40
CA GLU A 574 0.70 16.04 -6.09
C GLU A 574 0.64 15.78 -4.58
N GLN A 575 1.27 16.63 -3.77
CA GLN A 575 1.21 16.54 -2.30
C GLN A 575 -0.14 17.03 -1.76
N LEU A 576 -0.74 18.08 -2.33
CA LEU A 576 -2.04 18.59 -1.92
C LEU A 576 -3.16 17.56 -2.13
N THR A 577 -3.04 16.73 -3.16
CA THR A 577 -4.00 15.66 -3.52
C THR A 577 -3.49 14.27 -3.14
N ALA A 578 -2.53 14.18 -2.21
CA ALA A 578 -1.86 12.93 -1.84
C ALA A 578 -2.77 11.94 -1.10
N GLU A 579 -3.93 12.38 -0.63
CA GLU A 579 -4.90 11.53 0.05
C GLU A 579 -6.26 11.56 -0.67
N GLN A 580 -7.01 10.48 -0.52
CA GLN A 580 -8.33 10.32 -1.11
C GLN A 580 -9.34 9.92 -0.04
N ARG A 581 -10.54 10.51 -0.10
CA ARG A 581 -11.67 10.13 0.73
C ARG A 581 -12.36 8.91 0.15
N VAL A 582 -12.44 7.84 0.92
CA VAL A 582 -13.05 6.57 0.49
C VAL A 582 -14.07 6.07 1.51
N LEU A 583 -15.12 5.42 1.03
CA LEU A 583 -16.06 4.71 1.88
C LEU A 583 -15.44 3.34 2.23
N ALA A 584 -15.17 3.12 3.51
CA ALA A 584 -14.59 1.86 4.00
C ALA A 584 -15.52 1.20 5.02
N LYS A 585 -15.66 -0.12 4.95
CA LYS A 585 -16.41 -0.90 5.95
C LYS A 585 -15.47 -1.37 7.04
N VAL A 586 -15.63 -0.84 8.25
CA VAL A 586 -14.80 -1.18 9.41
C VAL A 586 -15.71 -1.72 10.52
N ASN A 587 -15.42 -2.91 11.00
CA ASN A 587 -16.24 -3.59 12.03
C ASN A 587 -17.73 -3.67 11.67
N GLY A 588 -18.04 -3.89 10.39
CA GLY A 588 -19.42 -4.02 9.91
C GLY A 588 -20.15 -2.69 9.66
N LYS A 589 -19.56 -1.54 10.00
CA LYS A 589 -20.11 -0.20 9.72
C LYS A 589 -19.39 0.47 8.56
N GLU A 590 -20.13 1.08 7.68
CA GLU A 590 -19.59 1.91 6.60
C GLU A 590 -19.25 3.29 7.18
N SER A 591 -18.00 3.75 6.96
CA SER A 591 -17.55 5.09 7.31
C SER A 591 -16.59 5.61 6.26
N TYR A 592 -16.59 6.93 6.06
CA TYR A 592 -15.60 7.56 5.19
C TYR A 592 -14.26 7.65 5.90
N ARG A 593 -13.18 7.37 5.14
CA ARG A 593 -11.81 7.51 5.63
C ARG A 593 -10.93 8.14 4.57
N TRP A 594 -9.94 8.88 5.03
CA TRP A 594 -8.88 9.40 4.18
C TRP A 594 -7.75 8.39 4.08
N ILE A 595 -7.36 8.07 2.84
CA ILE A 595 -6.32 7.10 2.52
C ILE A 595 -5.18 7.83 1.82
N LYS A 596 -3.96 7.67 2.36
CA LYS A 596 -2.74 8.20 1.77
C LYS A 596 -2.39 7.42 0.50
N ARG A 597 -2.26 8.14 -0.62
CA ARG A 597 -1.95 7.61 -1.95
C ARG A 597 -0.51 7.82 -2.35
N ARG A 598 0.14 8.82 -1.79
CA ARG A 598 1.51 9.22 -2.10
C ARG A 598 2.34 9.31 -0.83
N PRO A 599 3.65 9.04 -0.87
CA PRO A 599 4.53 9.09 0.31
C PRO A 599 4.55 10.47 0.97
N ARG A 600 4.55 11.53 0.14
CA ARG A 600 4.59 12.92 0.59
C ARG A 600 3.21 13.55 0.54
N ASN A 601 2.77 14.19 1.63
CA ASN A 601 1.50 14.89 1.78
C ASN A 601 1.63 16.20 2.57
N GLU A 602 2.83 16.72 2.72
CA GLU A 602 3.13 17.86 3.60
C GLU A 602 2.31 19.11 3.20
N GLN A 603 2.03 19.31 1.90
CA GLN A 603 1.20 20.44 1.45
C GLN A 603 -0.28 20.28 1.81
N LEU A 604 -0.80 19.04 1.85
CA LEU A 604 -2.14 18.76 2.35
C LEU A 604 -2.24 19.04 3.85
N ASP A 605 -1.25 18.59 4.63
CA ASP A 605 -1.22 18.83 6.07
C ASP A 605 -1.06 20.34 6.37
N ASN A 606 -0.16 21.03 5.68
CA ASN A 606 0.00 22.47 5.79
C ASN A 606 -1.29 23.23 5.41
N ARG A 607 -2.05 22.75 4.42
CA ARG A 607 -3.35 23.36 4.09
C ARG A 607 -4.35 23.20 5.23
N ASN A 608 -4.47 22.01 5.82
CA ASN A 608 -5.34 21.74 6.96
C ASN A 608 -4.97 22.61 8.17
N TYR A 609 -3.67 22.79 8.42
CA TYR A 609 -3.14 23.60 9.50
C TYR A 609 -3.32 25.11 9.26
N ASN A 610 -3.27 25.57 8.00
CA ASN A 610 -3.63 26.94 7.62
C ASN A 610 -5.12 27.21 7.81
N ILE A 611 -5.99 26.27 7.45
CA ILE A 611 -7.44 26.37 7.75
C ILE A 611 -7.64 26.49 9.28
N HIS A 612 -6.96 25.67 10.07
CA HIS A 612 -7.01 25.79 11.53
C HIS A 612 -6.51 27.17 12.01
N ALA A 613 -5.39 27.68 11.50
CA ALA A 613 -4.87 28.98 11.86
C ALA A 613 -5.86 30.10 11.57
N ALA A 614 -6.47 30.11 10.38
CA ALA A 614 -7.47 31.07 9.98
C ALA A 614 -8.76 31.00 10.83
N MET A 615 -9.27 29.79 11.03
CA MET A 615 -10.48 29.57 11.85
C MET A 615 -10.24 29.92 13.31
N ALA A 616 -9.05 29.68 13.84
CA ALA A 616 -8.67 30.03 15.22
C ALA A 616 -8.56 31.53 15.44
N GLN A 617 -8.46 32.33 14.39
CA GLN A 617 -8.58 33.79 14.42
C GLN A 617 -10.04 34.26 14.21
N GLY A 618 -10.95 33.32 13.97
CA GLY A 618 -12.39 33.64 13.78
C GLY A 618 -12.74 34.10 12.36
N LEU A 619 -11.84 34.04 11.37
CA LEU A 619 -12.07 34.55 10.01
C LEU A 619 -13.33 33.96 9.36
N HIS A 620 -13.61 32.67 9.62
CA HIS A 620 -14.83 31.99 9.13
C HIS A 620 -16.17 32.55 9.70
N LYS A 621 -16.08 33.40 10.72
CA LYS A 621 -17.24 34.08 11.36
C LYS A 621 -17.31 35.56 11.05
N TYR A 622 -16.34 36.08 10.29
CA TYR A 622 -16.35 37.52 9.96
C TYR A 622 -17.55 37.89 9.12
N THR A 623 -18.25 38.92 9.55
CA THR A 623 -19.29 39.55 8.77
C THR A 623 -18.69 40.44 7.68
N ASP A 624 -19.49 40.79 6.67
CA ASP A 624 -19.03 41.71 5.60
C ASP A 624 -18.52 43.05 6.16
N ALA A 625 -19.12 43.57 7.24
CA ALA A 625 -18.63 44.78 7.89
C ALA A 625 -17.25 44.62 8.53
N GLN A 626 -16.94 43.44 9.08
CA GLN A 626 -15.64 43.16 9.65
C GLN A 626 -14.56 42.97 8.53
N TRP A 627 -14.93 42.31 7.46
CA TRP A 627 -14.08 42.22 6.29
C TRP A 627 -13.82 43.59 5.66
N SER A 628 -14.83 44.44 5.49
CA SER A 628 -14.67 45.81 4.98
C SER A 628 -13.77 46.67 5.85
N ARG A 629 -13.86 46.50 7.18
CA ARG A 629 -12.97 47.21 8.10
C ARG A 629 -11.54 46.75 7.97
N LEU A 630 -11.30 45.42 7.86
CA LEU A 630 -9.98 44.88 7.65
C LEU A 630 -9.40 45.32 6.32
N GLU A 631 -10.19 45.30 5.25
CA GLU A 631 -9.80 45.75 3.91
C GLU A 631 -9.40 47.25 3.94
N ALA A 632 -10.19 48.11 4.58
CA ALA A 632 -9.86 49.52 4.71
C ALA A 632 -8.56 49.77 5.51
N GLN A 633 -8.20 48.85 6.41
CA GLN A 633 -6.93 48.94 7.16
C GLN A 633 -5.73 48.45 6.36
N VAL A 634 -5.91 47.38 5.58
CA VAL A 634 -4.85 46.63 4.90
C VAL A 634 -4.67 47.12 3.45
N GLN A 635 -5.75 47.47 2.81
CA GLN A 635 -5.84 47.96 1.44
C GLN A 635 -6.68 49.29 1.45
N PRO A 636 -6.18 50.37 2.06
CA PRO A 636 -6.93 51.61 2.12
C PRO A 636 -7.22 52.13 0.69
N PRO A 637 -8.37 52.75 0.46
CA PRO A 637 -8.67 53.34 -0.83
C PRO A 637 -7.55 54.32 -1.19
N ALA A 638 -7.11 54.26 -2.44
CA ALA A 638 -6.06 55.12 -2.92
C ALA A 638 -6.46 56.59 -2.79
N ASP A 639 -5.53 57.37 -2.23
CA ASP A 639 -5.70 58.82 -2.24
C ASP A 639 -5.61 59.32 -3.69
N LEU A 640 -6.43 60.34 -4.04
CA LEU A 640 -6.55 60.85 -5.43
C LEU A 640 -5.22 61.27 -6.08
N PHE A 641 -4.16 61.45 -5.26
CA PHE A 641 -2.82 61.81 -5.66
C PHE A 641 -1.83 60.65 -5.72
N SER A 642 -2.21 59.45 -5.38
CA SER A 642 -1.31 58.28 -5.29
C SER A 642 -1.54 57.19 -6.36
N LEU A 643 -2.45 57.41 -7.32
CA LEU A 643 -2.79 56.47 -8.36
C LEU A 643 -1.89 56.52 -9.58
N PRO A 644 -1.10 55.49 -9.93
CA PRO A 644 -0.87 55.18 -11.32
C PRO A 644 -2.18 54.68 -11.91
N ALA A 645 -2.51 55.14 -13.13
CA ALA A 645 -3.76 54.82 -13.81
C ALA A 645 -3.99 53.27 -13.88
N ALA A 646 -4.85 52.74 -13.02
CA ALA A 646 -5.27 51.36 -13.04
C ALA A 646 -6.45 51.21 -14.01
N GLN A 647 -6.38 50.21 -14.85
CA GLN A 647 -7.50 49.83 -15.71
C GLN A 647 -8.70 49.40 -14.86
N PRO A 648 -9.92 49.74 -15.24
CA PRO A 648 -11.09 49.41 -14.47
C PRO A 648 -11.35 47.91 -14.53
N ILE A 649 -11.25 47.25 -13.39
CA ILE A 649 -11.80 45.91 -13.20
C ILE A 649 -13.32 46.05 -13.17
N SER A 650 -14.01 45.41 -14.12
CA SER A 650 -15.46 45.38 -14.16
C SER A 650 -16.00 44.72 -12.89
N ALA A 651 -16.63 45.48 -12.02
CA ALA A 651 -17.41 44.95 -10.94
C ALA A 651 -18.61 44.18 -11.53
N ALA A 652 -18.52 42.87 -11.56
CA ALA A 652 -19.71 42.03 -11.73
C ALA A 652 -20.59 42.24 -10.54
N SER A 653 -21.68 42.96 -10.76
CA SER A 653 -22.72 43.24 -9.76
C SER A 653 -23.37 41.94 -9.31
N TYR A 654 -23.06 41.50 -8.10
CA TYR A 654 -23.78 40.41 -7.43
C TYR A 654 -25.19 40.83 -7.09
N GLN A 655 -26.19 40.45 -7.90
CA GLN A 655 -27.56 40.43 -7.49
C GLN A 655 -27.84 39.17 -6.67
N ILE A 656 -28.04 39.32 -5.38
CA ILE A 656 -28.49 38.23 -4.51
C ILE A 656 -29.95 37.94 -4.85
N ASN A 657 -30.18 36.90 -5.63
CA ASN A 657 -31.53 36.38 -5.85
C ASN A 657 -31.90 35.46 -4.67
N SER A 658 -32.62 36.04 -3.68
CA SER A 658 -33.21 35.29 -2.58
C SER A 658 -34.42 34.48 -3.07
N LYS A 659 -34.19 33.32 -3.64
CA LYS A 659 -35.18 32.25 -3.77
C LYS A 659 -34.87 31.14 -2.77
N LYS A 660 -35.76 31.00 -1.77
CA LYS A 660 -35.76 29.88 -0.83
C LYS A 660 -35.71 28.55 -1.62
N PRO A 661 -34.86 27.60 -1.25
CA PRO A 661 -34.91 26.28 -1.86
C PRO A 661 -36.18 25.55 -1.41
N GLN A 662 -37.03 25.19 -2.35
CA GLN A 662 -38.04 24.17 -2.11
C GLN A 662 -37.31 22.82 -1.95
N HIS A 663 -37.62 22.14 -0.86
CA HIS A 663 -37.16 20.76 -0.63
C HIS A 663 -37.69 19.85 -1.75
N ALA A 664 -36.84 19.53 -2.71
CA ALA A 664 -37.04 18.40 -3.58
C ALA A 664 -36.25 17.22 -3.01
N ASN A 665 -36.98 16.26 -2.48
CA ASN A 665 -36.48 14.95 -2.10
C ASN A 665 -36.08 14.21 -3.39
N THR A 666 -34.85 14.39 -3.82
CA THR A 666 -34.23 13.54 -4.83
C THR A 666 -33.01 12.89 -4.19
N ARG A 667 -33.16 11.60 -3.89
CA ARG A 667 -32.01 10.72 -3.62
C ARG A 667 -30.97 10.95 -4.72
N PRO A 668 -29.69 11.09 -4.42
CA PRO A 668 -28.67 11.17 -5.43
C PRO A 668 -28.70 9.85 -6.22
N ARG A 669 -29.04 9.94 -7.47
CA ARG A 669 -28.82 8.85 -8.43
C ARG A 669 -27.31 8.65 -8.50
N ALA A 670 -26.84 7.50 -8.05
CA ALA A 670 -25.45 7.10 -8.22
C ALA A 670 -25.13 7.22 -9.71
N THR A 671 -24.33 8.21 -10.06
CA THR A 671 -23.72 8.27 -11.38
C THR A 671 -22.79 7.06 -11.46
N SER A 672 -23.17 6.11 -12.29
CA SER A 672 -22.38 4.92 -12.57
C SER A 672 -21.07 5.35 -13.24
N HIS A 673 -20.00 5.50 -12.45
CA HIS A 673 -18.64 5.52 -12.97
C HIS A 673 -18.19 4.10 -13.41
N ALA A 674 -19.11 3.34 -14.01
CA ALA A 674 -18.80 2.09 -14.69
C ALA A 674 -18.10 2.33 -16.05
N ASP A 675 -17.87 3.59 -16.44
CA ASP A 675 -17.37 3.91 -17.77
C ASP A 675 -15.83 3.96 -17.88
N ASP A 676 -15.11 3.99 -16.77
CA ASP A 676 -13.64 4.01 -16.81
C ASP A 676 -13.05 2.60 -16.60
N GLY A 677 -13.03 1.82 -17.64
CA GLY A 677 -12.21 0.60 -17.69
C GLY A 677 -12.94 -0.75 -17.83
N TRP A 678 -14.25 -0.85 -17.59
CA TRP A 678 -14.95 -2.15 -17.52
C TRP A 678 -16.18 -2.24 -18.42
N GLY A 679 -16.25 -1.59 -19.52
CA GLY A 679 -17.49 -1.47 -20.26
C GLY A 679 -17.53 -2.15 -21.63
N PHE A 680 -18.69 -2.55 -22.02
CA PHE A 680 -19.07 -3.01 -23.35
C PHE A 680 -19.71 -1.88 -24.15
N ASP A 681 -19.51 -1.91 -25.47
CA ASP A 681 -20.16 -1.00 -26.39
C ASP A 681 -21.67 -1.24 -26.38
N ARG A 682 -22.44 -0.19 -26.10
CA ARG A 682 -23.88 -0.21 -26.33
C ARG A 682 -24.10 0.05 -27.84
N ARG A 683 -24.12 -1.00 -28.63
CA ARG A 683 -24.78 -0.96 -29.92
C ARG A 683 -25.75 -2.14 -29.99
N ASP A 684 -27.01 -1.75 -30.16
CA ASP A 684 -28.27 -2.47 -30.42
C ASP A 684 -28.96 -3.05 -29.20
#